data_7dc03d5debe90adaa6318aecbd0ed2b6
#
_entry.id   7dc03d5debe90adaa6318aecbd0ed2b6
#
_cell.length_a   1.000
_cell.length_b   1.000
_cell.length_c   1.000
_cell.angle_alpha   90.00
_cell.angle_beta   90.00
_cell.angle_gamma   90.00
#
_symmetry.space_group_name_H-M   'P 1'
#
loop_
_entity.id
_entity.type
_entity.pdbx_description
1 polymer ?
#
loop_
_entity_poly.entity_id
_entity_poly.type
_entity_poly.pdbx_seq_one_letter_code
_entity_poly.pdbx_strand_id
1 'polypeptide(L)'
;MHSKTNMSSEGVPRLGIQDIKYADGPFGIREEGVPNGFQSAGWTTDSATYFPTGSALAATWSTEMAYKYGTGMGREARLRGKDVILGPAINIQRLPVGGRSYEYLSEDPFLAAQLATQYVKGTQDEGTAACIKHFALNNQETNRGSVNVICDERTMREIYLKPFEAAIKEGGAMVVMPAYNKVNGYYCSENEHLLNEILRGEWGFRGFTVSDWGGTHSTMGAALHGLNVQMTGSNYLGQPLIDSVRAGKVPMEAIDNKVRELLRVRHAVEAIPAEKCNQATASQPESRQIAYEVATKSVVLLKNEQKALPLTSAKKIAVIGLNATLKTQSGGMGAGVKAPYEVTPLMGLQNRAPEGTTISYAPGYKNYAGMFGRRGGNTDNTIARDIHEAADPTLLAEAVAQARQADVVIFVCGTNKSIETEGSDRSDIKLPVGQDEIVKALAAVNPNIISVVISGGPCDLTEVNKYSKAVVQGWWNGLEGGNALADIIYGKIAPSGKLPFTFPIRLEDSPPYALGNFPQKAEVEGDLFGNQYRQDIQGQRRAARRTPDAHYSEGMLVGYRWFDTKQKPVLYAFGHGLSYVDFGYANLQANKASYKKDDVIKVSLDLTNQGDREAEEVVQLYVHRTDNADKFWPEKELKAFQRVGVKAGQTKRVTLQVPVSELRHWDEAAGEWALKSGQLELLVGGSSDKTILSAQVEVK
;
A
#
# COMPACT_ATOMS: atom_id res chain seq x y z
N MET A 1 10.97 2.87 -28.25
CA MET A 1 11.17 3.60 -27.00
C MET A 1 10.00 4.52 -26.63
N HIS A 2 8.91 4.49 -27.36
CA HIS A 2 7.63 5.10 -26.97
C HIS A 2 6.50 4.07 -27.09
N SER A 3 5.34 4.41 -26.51
CA SER A 3 4.16 3.54 -26.55
C SER A 3 3.65 3.32 -27.99
N LYS A 4 3.20 2.10 -28.27
CA LYS A 4 2.43 1.77 -29.46
C LYS A 4 0.94 1.97 -29.21
N THR A 5 0.50 1.53 -28.03
CA THR A 5 -0.86 1.71 -27.52
C THR A 5 -0.79 2.25 -26.08
N ASN A 6 -1.94 2.40 -25.41
CA ASN A 6 -1.96 2.77 -24.00
C ASN A 6 -1.30 1.74 -23.08
N MET A 7 -1.20 0.47 -23.49
CA MET A 7 -0.66 -0.62 -22.66
C MET A 7 0.35 -1.48 -23.41
N SER A 8 1.05 -0.92 -24.40
CA SER A 8 2.14 -1.64 -25.05
C SER A 8 3.20 -0.68 -25.62
N SER A 9 4.44 -1.16 -25.68
CA SER A 9 5.52 -0.57 -26.46
C SER A 9 5.81 -1.43 -27.69
N GLU A 10 6.19 -0.77 -28.79
CA GLU A 10 6.35 -1.41 -30.08
C GLU A 10 7.60 -2.30 -30.14
N GLY A 11 7.43 -3.52 -30.63
CA GLY A 11 8.51 -4.42 -30.97
C GLY A 11 9.14 -4.07 -32.32
N VAL A 12 9.91 -5.02 -32.89
CA VAL A 12 10.54 -4.88 -34.21
C VAL A 12 10.19 -6.12 -35.04
N PRO A 13 9.00 -6.15 -35.70
CA PRO A 13 8.49 -7.34 -36.39
C PRO A 13 9.45 -7.92 -37.40
N ARG A 14 10.19 -7.08 -38.15
CA ARG A 14 11.19 -7.53 -39.13
C ARG A 14 12.36 -8.33 -38.53
N LEU A 15 12.56 -8.22 -37.21
CA LEU A 15 13.57 -8.98 -36.44
C LEU A 15 12.94 -10.07 -35.57
N GLY A 16 11.63 -10.32 -35.69
CA GLY A 16 10.91 -11.27 -34.85
C GLY A 16 10.68 -10.80 -33.39
N ILE A 17 11.03 -9.55 -33.07
CA ILE A 17 10.86 -9.00 -31.72
C ILE A 17 9.42 -8.54 -31.54
N GLN A 18 8.72 -9.18 -30.62
CA GLN A 18 7.32 -8.88 -30.28
C GLN A 18 7.19 -7.60 -29.44
N ASP A 19 5.99 -7.00 -29.46
CA ASP A 19 5.63 -5.89 -28.57
C ASP A 19 5.79 -6.29 -27.11
N ILE A 20 6.15 -5.36 -26.22
CA ILE A 20 6.06 -5.53 -24.77
C ILE A 20 4.68 -5.06 -24.33
N LYS A 21 3.93 -5.92 -23.66
CA LYS A 21 2.55 -5.68 -23.22
C LYS A 21 2.50 -5.51 -21.69
N TYR A 22 1.87 -4.43 -21.27
CA TYR A 22 1.72 -4.09 -19.85
C TYR A 22 0.31 -4.43 -19.35
N ALA A 23 0.19 -4.72 -18.08
CA ALA A 23 -1.07 -4.73 -17.35
C ALA A 23 -0.97 -3.79 -16.16
N ASP A 24 -1.95 -2.89 -16.00
CA ASP A 24 -2.07 -2.11 -14.80
C ASP A 24 -2.66 -2.95 -13.66
N GLY A 25 -2.37 -2.55 -12.42
CA GLY A 25 -2.96 -3.08 -11.21
C GLY A 25 -1.98 -3.72 -10.25
N PRO A 26 -1.72 -3.10 -9.09
CA PRO A 26 -0.91 -3.68 -8.03
C PRO A 26 -1.68 -4.70 -7.16
N PHE A 27 -3.02 -4.84 -7.33
CA PHE A 27 -3.90 -5.74 -6.56
C PHE A 27 -4.89 -6.53 -7.44
N GLY A 28 -4.54 -6.73 -8.69
CA GLY A 28 -5.29 -7.52 -9.69
C GLY A 28 -5.05 -6.99 -11.10
N ILE A 29 -5.21 -7.86 -12.10
CA ILE A 29 -4.99 -7.49 -13.49
C ILE A 29 -6.16 -6.64 -13.96
N ARG A 30 -5.89 -5.40 -14.35
CA ARG A 30 -6.92 -4.47 -14.84
C ARG A 30 -7.65 -5.04 -16.06
N GLU A 31 -8.96 -4.82 -16.12
CA GLU A 31 -9.74 -5.10 -17.33
C GLU A 31 -9.33 -4.17 -18.47
N GLU A 32 -9.51 -4.64 -19.70
CA GLU A 32 -9.23 -3.88 -20.91
C GLU A 32 -10.45 -3.85 -21.83
N GLY A 33 -10.87 -2.66 -22.27
CA GLY A 33 -11.97 -2.47 -23.22
C GLY A 33 -11.66 -2.95 -24.61
N VAL A 34 -10.42 -2.76 -24.98
CA VAL A 34 -9.77 -3.33 -26.16
C VAL A 34 -8.42 -3.85 -25.72
N PRO A 35 -7.85 -4.85 -26.36
CA PRO A 35 -6.53 -5.34 -26.03
C PRO A 35 -5.51 -4.19 -25.95
N ASN A 36 -4.79 -4.13 -24.81
CA ASN A 36 -3.81 -3.09 -24.50
C ASN A 36 -4.38 -1.65 -24.42
N GLY A 37 -5.65 -1.49 -24.05
CA GLY A 37 -6.32 -0.20 -23.85
C GLY A 37 -6.64 0.09 -22.38
N PHE A 38 -7.11 1.30 -22.10
CA PHE A 38 -7.58 1.72 -20.77
C PHE A 38 -9.09 1.58 -20.58
N GLN A 39 -9.83 1.43 -21.67
CA GLN A 39 -11.28 1.36 -21.57
C GLN A 39 -11.73 0.07 -20.92
N SER A 40 -12.81 0.14 -20.15
CA SER A 40 -13.43 -1.05 -19.57
C SER A 40 -13.85 -2.03 -20.66
N ALA A 41 -13.54 -3.29 -20.47
CA ALA A 41 -13.70 -4.30 -21.50
C ALA A 41 -15.14 -4.52 -21.90
N GLY A 42 -16.07 -4.40 -21.00
CA GLY A 42 -17.43 -4.83 -21.28
C GLY A 42 -17.52 -6.32 -21.65
N TRP A 43 -16.46 -7.07 -21.61
CA TRP A 43 -16.41 -8.50 -21.90
C TRP A 43 -16.99 -9.27 -20.72
N THR A 44 -17.94 -10.12 -20.97
CA THR A 44 -18.56 -10.90 -19.89
C THR A 44 -17.58 -11.85 -19.20
N THR A 45 -16.54 -12.27 -19.91
CA THR A 45 -15.54 -13.24 -19.46
C THR A 45 -14.17 -12.64 -19.13
N ASP A 46 -13.95 -11.35 -19.40
CA ASP A 46 -12.67 -10.68 -19.11
C ASP A 46 -12.56 -10.33 -17.62
N SER A 47 -12.37 -11.34 -16.80
CA SER A 47 -12.24 -11.17 -15.35
C SER A 47 -10.89 -11.65 -14.84
N ALA A 48 -10.42 -11.02 -13.76
CA ALA A 48 -9.23 -11.38 -13.03
C ALA A 48 -9.52 -11.44 -11.52
N THR A 49 -8.65 -12.06 -10.75
CA THR A 49 -8.80 -12.07 -9.30
C THR A 49 -8.57 -10.67 -8.74
N TYR A 50 -9.54 -10.16 -7.99
CA TYR A 50 -9.35 -9.00 -7.14
C TYR A 50 -8.71 -9.46 -5.84
N PHE A 51 -7.41 -9.22 -5.71
CA PHE A 51 -6.64 -9.50 -4.50
C PHE A 51 -6.86 -8.40 -3.45
N PRO A 52 -6.63 -8.66 -2.14
CA PRO A 52 -6.53 -7.63 -1.13
C PRO A 52 -5.57 -6.52 -1.54
N THR A 53 -5.86 -5.27 -1.19
CA THR A 53 -5.02 -4.13 -1.56
C THR A 53 -3.64 -4.15 -0.87
N GLY A 54 -2.72 -3.27 -1.27
CA GLY A 54 -1.36 -3.23 -0.73
C GLY A 54 -1.31 -3.08 0.80
N SER A 55 -2.14 -2.20 1.37
CA SER A 55 -2.26 -2.04 2.83
C SER A 55 -2.76 -3.32 3.53
N ALA A 56 -3.70 -4.04 2.89
CA ALA A 56 -4.18 -5.33 3.40
C ALA A 56 -3.09 -6.41 3.31
N LEU A 57 -2.39 -6.50 2.18
CA LEU A 57 -1.23 -7.40 2.06
C LEU A 57 -0.21 -7.12 3.16
N ALA A 58 0.12 -5.86 3.38
CA ALA A 58 1.09 -5.46 4.40
C ALA A 58 0.63 -5.80 5.83
N ALA A 59 -0.68 -5.70 6.11
CA ALA A 59 -1.24 -6.09 7.40
C ALA A 59 -1.09 -7.59 7.71
N THR A 60 -0.75 -8.42 6.73
CA THR A 60 -0.37 -9.82 7.00
C THR A 60 0.96 -9.95 7.71
N TRP A 61 1.89 -9.00 7.55
CA TRP A 61 3.28 -9.11 8.02
C TRP A 61 3.90 -10.47 7.68
N SER A 62 3.68 -10.92 6.44
CA SER A 62 4.09 -12.25 5.97
C SER A 62 4.78 -12.17 4.62
N THR A 63 6.06 -12.45 4.61
CA THR A 63 6.86 -12.59 3.39
C THR A 63 6.37 -13.75 2.52
N GLU A 64 5.89 -14.85 3.14
CA GLU A 64 5.27 -15.96 2.43
C GLU A 64 4.00 -15.53 1.68
N MET A 65 3.12 -14.76 2.34
CA MET A 65 1.91 -14.27 1.68
C MET A 65 2.24 -13.29 0.56
N ALA A 66 3.24 -12.44 0.72
CA ALA A 66 3.70 -11.54 -0.33
C ALA A 66 4.23 -12.30 -1.56
N TYR A 67 4.98 -13.39 -1.35
CA TYR A 67 5.44 -14.26 -2.43
C TYR A 67 4.27 -14.94 -3.16
N LYS A 68 3.35 -15.59 -2.43
CA LYS A 68 2.14 -16.22 -3.00
C LYS A 68 1.29 -15.20 -3.75
N TYR A 69 1.14 -14.00 -3.20
CA TYR A 69 0.41 -12.90 -3.83
C TYR A 69 1.04 -12.55 -5.18
N GLY A 70 2.36 -12.35 -5.20
CA GLY A 70 3.12 -12.12 -6.43
C GLY A 70 2.93 -13.25 -7.45
N THR A 71 2.98 -14.52 -7.01
CA THR A 71 2.72 -15.70 -7.86
C THR A 71 1.33 -15.63 -8.51
N GLY A 72 0.28 -15.35 -7.74
CA GLY A 72 -1.08 -15.18 -8.29
C GLY A 72 -1.16 -14.05 -9.32
N MET A 73 -0.55 -12.89 -9.02
CA MET A 73 -0.51 -11.74 -9.92
C MET A 73 0.24 -12.05 -11.21
N GLY A 74 1.44 -12.61 -11.11
CA GLY A 74 2.29 -12.96 -12.26
C GLY A 74 1.62 -13.98 -13.18
N ARG A 75 1.04 -15.03 -12.60
CA ARG A 75 0.31 -16.06 -13.35
C ARG A 75 -0.87 -15.51 -14.13
N GLU A 76 -1.71 -14.71 -13.50
CA GLU A 76 -2.87 -14.11 -14.17
C GLU A 76 -2.48 -13.10 -15.24
N ALA A 77 -1.41 -12.32 -15.03
CA ALA A 77 -0.85 -11.44 -16.06
C ALA A 77 -0.37 -12.25 -17.27
N ARG A 78 0.33 -13.35 -17.01
CA ARG A 78 0.83 -14.26 -18.06
C ARG A 78 -0.29 -14.92 -18.84
N LEU A 79 -1.34 -15.42 -18.16
CA LEU A 79 -2.54 -15.98 -18.78
C LEU A 79 -3.27 -14.98 -19.68
N ARG A 80 -3.21 -13.69 -19.34
CA ARG A 80 -3.75 -12.62 -20.18
C ARG A 80 -2.80 -12.16 -21.29
N GLY A 81 -1.65 -12.80 -21.44
CA GLY A 81 -0.65 -12.48 -22.45
C GLY A 81 0.10 -11.19 -22.19
N LYS A 82 0.30 -10.81 -20.93
CA LYS A 82 1.07 -9.65 -20.51
C LYS A 82 2.50 -10.04 -20.16
N ASP A 83 3.42 -9.16 -20.53
CA ASP A 83 4.85 -9.33 -20.27
C ASP A 83 5.27 -8.64 -18.97
N VAL A 84 4.60 -7.54 -18.63
CA VAL A 84 4.92 -6.70 -17.48
C VAL A 84 3.64 -6.36 -16.70
N ILE A 85 3.66 -6.53 -15.38
CA ILE A 85 2.66 -5.98 -14.48
C ILE A 85 3.16 -4.69 -13.82
N LEU A 86 2.32 -3.63 -13.80
CA LEU A 86 2.64 -2.36 -13.16
C LEU A 86 2.38 -2.43 -11.65
N GLY A 87 3.25 -3.17 -10.98
CA GLY A 87 3.23 -3.45 -9.56
C GLY A 87 4.46 -4.23 -9.11
N PRO A 88 4.72 -4.26 -7.79
CA PRO A 88 4.00 -3.61 -6.69
C PRO A 88 4.19 -2.08 -6.65
N ALA A 89 3.21 -1.40 -6.01
CA ALA A 89 3.35 -0.01 -5.61
C ALA A 89 3.95 0.04 -4.20
N ILE A 90 5.12 0.67 -4.04
CA ILE A 90 5.95 0.52 -2.84
C ILE A 90 6.44 1.84 -2.23
N ASN A 91 5.76 2.94 -2.53
CA ASN A 91 6.04 4.20 -1.84
C ASN A 91 5.69 4.11 -0.36
N ILE A 92 6.42 4.85 0.46
CA ILE A 92 6.16 4.92 1.91
C ILE A 92 4.88 5.72 2.17
N GLN A 93 4.05 5.24 3.08
CA GLN A 93 2.82 5.93 3.51
C GLN A 93 3.18 7.06 4.48
N ARG A 94 3.58 8.20 3.92
CA ARG A 94 3.98 9.41 4.65
C ARG A 94 2.79 10.20 5.20
N LEU A 95 1.70 10.24 4.42
CA LEU A 95 0.49 11.02 4.74
C LEU A 95 -0.64 10.10 5.19
N PRO A 96 -1.25 10.31 6.38
CA PRO A 96 -2.45 9.58 6.76
C PRO A 96 -3.64 9.78 5.80
N VAL A 97 -3.66 10.90 5.08
CA VAL A 97 -4.69 11.26 4.10
C VAL A 97 -4.36 10.84 2.66
N GLY A 98 -3.25 10.15 2.43
CA GLY A 98 -2.79 9.82 1.09
C GLY A 98 -3.84 9.08 0.27
N GLY A 99 -4.16 9.63 -0.92
CA GLY A 99 -5.23 9.09 -1.78
C GLY A 99 -4.94 7.68 -2.30
N ARG A 100 -3.67 7.29 -2.40
CA ARG A 100 -3.23 5.95 -2.84
C ARG A 100 -2.65 5.09 -1.72
N SER A 101 -2.90 5.45 -0.45
CA SER A 101 -2.42 4.65 0.69
C SER A 101 -2.85 3.19 0.62
N TYR A 102 -4.02 2.91 0.05
CA TYR A 102 -4.50 1.53 -0.14
C TYR A 102 -3.61 0.68 -1.07
N GLU A 103 -2.88 1.30 -2.01
CA GLU A 103 -1.99 0.59 -2.93
C GLU A 103 -0.61 0.30 -2.32
N TYR A 104 -0.16 1.16 -1.40
CA TYR A 104 1.16 1.10 -0.80
C TYR A 104 1.20 0.12 0.38
N LEU A 105 2.41 -0.31 0.75
CA LEU A 105 2.56 -1.36 1.74
C LEU A 105 2.57 -0.82 3.17
N SER A 106 3.44 0.13 3.51
CA SER A 106 3.67 0.52 4.89
C SER A 106 4.22 1.93 5.04
N GLU A 107 4.14 2.48 6.25
CA GLU A 107 4.93 3.64 6.68
C GLU A 107 6.37 3.27 7.06
N ASP A 108 6.64 1.97 7.30
CA ASP A 108 7.95 1.47 7.68
C ASP A 108 8.72 0.94 6.46
N PRO A 109 9.94 1.48 6.18
CA PRO A 109 10.72 1.07 5.01
C PRO A 109 11.22 -0.37 5.07
N PHE A 110 11.45 -0.94 6.28
CA PHE A 110 11.90 -2.33 6.41
C PHE A 110 10.77 -3.30 6.10
N LEU A 111 9.57 -3.10 6.68
CA LEU A 111 8.40 -3.92 6.37
C LEU A 111 8.05 -3.86 4.88
N ALA A 112 8.01 -2.65 4.30
CA ALA A 112 7.74 -2.45 2.88
C ALA A 112 8.78 -3.16 2.01
N ALA A 113 10.07 -3.08 2.34
CA ALA A 113 11.16 -3.72 1.62
C ALA A 113 11.03 -5.25 1.62
N GLN A 114 10.77 -5.84 2.79
CA GLN A 114 10.65 -7.30 2.93
C GLN A 114 9.48 -7.86 2.12
N LEU A 115 8.34 -7.18 2.13
CA LEU A 115 7.16 -7.61 1.38
C LEU A 115 7.32 -7.36 -0.13
N ALA A 116 7.86 -6.20 -0.53
CA ALA A 116 8.10 -5.88 -1.94
C ALA A 116 9.05 -6.86 -2.60
N THR A 117 10.13 -7.24 -1.91
CA THR A 117 11.08 -8.25 -2.38
C THR A 117 10.40 -9.57 -2.73
N GLN A 118 9.53 -10.05 -1.87
CA GLN A 118 8.84 -11.33 -2.08
C GLN A 118 7.74 -11.24 -3.13
N TYR A 119 7.00 -10.14 -3.18
CA TYR A 119 6.02 -9.90 -4.24
C TYR A 119 6.71 -9.93 -5.62
N VAL A 120 7.85 -9.23 -5.78
CA VAL A 120 8.62 -9.21 -7.03
C VAL A 120 9.06 -10.61 -7.41
N LYS A 121 9.65 -11.38 -6.49
CA LYS A 121 10.08 -12.77 -6.74
C LYS A 121 8.92 -13.62 -7.23
N GLY A 122 7.82 -13.66 -6.47
CA GLY A 122 6.66 -14.47 -6.84
C GLY A 122 6.09 -14.11 -8.21
N THR A 123 6.05 -12.82 -8.54
CA THR A 123 5.57 -12.35 -9.85
C THR A 123 6.49 -12.82 -10.99
N GLN A 124 7.79 -12.72 -10.80
CA GLN A 124 8.77 -13.00 -11.84
C GLN A 124 9.00 -14.50 -12.04
N ASP A 125 8.83 -15.32 -11.02
CA ASP A 125 8.89 -16.79 -11.12
C ASP A 125 7.78 -17.35 -12.02
N GLU A 126 6.69 -16.61 -12.25
CA GLU A 126 5.61 -16.95 -13.19
C GLU A 126 5.85 -16.42 -14.62
N GLY A 127 7.01 -15.80 -14.90
CA GLY A 127 7.37 -15.30 -16.23
C GLY A 127 6.79 -13.94 -16.59
N THR A 128 6.35 -13.17 -15.61
CA THR A 128 5.88 -11.78 -15.81
C THR A 128 6.85 -10.83 -15.11
N ALA A 129 7.36 -9.82 -15.80
CA ALA A 129 8.24 -8.84 -15.17
C ALA A 129 7.45 -7.95 -14.20
N ALA A 130 7.96 -7.77 -13.00
CA ALA A 130 7.43 -6.81 -12.03
C ALA A 130 7.96 -5.41 -12.33
N CYS A 131 7.06 -4.43 -12.41
CA CYS A 131 7.37 -3.00 -12.55
C CYS A 131 7.11 -2.29 -11.23
N ILE A 132 8.14 -2.14 -10.43
CA ILE A 132 8.04 -1.44 -9.14
C ILE A 132 7.79 0.05 -9.34
N LYS A 133 6.87 0.64 -8.55
CA LYS A 133 6.37 1.99 -8.73
C LYS A 133 6.03 2.68 -7.40
N HIS A 134 6.08 3.99 -7.31
CA HIS A 134 6.51 4.99 -8.28
C HIS A 134 7.86 5.57 -7.83
N PHE A 135 8.88 5.39 -8.60
CA PHE A 135 10.26 5.75 -8.27
C PHE A 135 10.56 7.23 -8.62
N ALA A 136 10.64 8.19 -7.66
CA ALA A 136 10.52 7.96 -6.24
C ALA A 136 9.77 9.11 -5.56
N LEU A 137 9.51 8.96 -4.26
CA LEU A 137 8.94 10.00 -3.39
C LEU A 137 7.56 10.52 -3.83
N ASN A 138 6.73 9.68 -4.48
CA ASN A 138 5.31 9.98 -4.74
C ASN A 138 4.47 9.63 -3.50
N ASN A 139 4.55 10.49 -2.47
CA ASN A 139 3.92 10.26 -1.17
C ASN A 139 2.69 11.15 -0.95
N GLN A 140 2.26 11.86 -2.00
CA GLN A 140 1.03 12.66 -2.08
C GLN A 140 0.46 12.62 -3.48
N GLU A 141 -0.85 12.74 -3.60
CA GLU A 141 -1.54 12.81 -4.88
C GLU A 141 -1.85 14.26 -5.29
N THR A 142 -2.01 15.13 -4.30
CA THR A 142 -2.22 16.56 -4.51
C THR A 142 -1.03 17.19 -5.23
N ASN A 143 -1.26 17.76 -6.41
CA ASN A 143 -0.24 18.38 -7.27
C ASN A 143 0.89 17.43 -7.72
N ARG A 144 0.69 16.09 -7.68
CA ARG A 144 1.74 15.09 -7.94
C ARG A 144 2.49 15.30 -9.26
N GLY A 145 1.83 15.83 -10.31
CA GLY A 145 2.44 16.09 -11.61
C GLY A 145 3.34 17.33 -11.69
N SER A 146 3.42 18.13 -10.62
CA SER A 146 4.21 19.38 -10.61
C SER A 146 5.00 19.62 -9.33
N VAL A 147 4.58 19.03 -8.20
CA VAL A 147 5.24 19.21 -6.90
C VAL A 147 6.72 18.85 -6.98
N ASN A 148 7.56 19.69 -6.36
CA ASN A 148 8.97 19.42 -6.21
C ASN A 148 9.24 18.98 -4.76
N VAL A 149 9.56 17.71 -4.57
CA VAL A 149 9.93 17.16 -3.26
C VAL A 149 11.36 17.57 -2.96
N ILE A 150 11.54 18.24 -1.83
CA ILE A 150 12.85 18.59 -1.26
C ILE A 150 13.14 17.63 -0.12
N CYS A 151 14.14 16.78 -0.31
CA CYS A 151 14.52 15.73 0.63
C CYS A 151 16.05 15.62 0.69
N ASP A 152 16.59 15.52 1.90
CA ASP A 152 18.00 15.24 2.09
C ASP A 152 18.35 13.81 1.67
N GLU A 153 19.63 13.57 1.39
CA GLU A 153 20.11 12.30 0.84
C GLU A 153 19.93 11.14 1.81
N ARG A 154 20.18 11.35 3.09
CA ARG A 154 20.01 10.34 4.13
C ARG A 154 18.56 9.88 4.24
N THR A 155 17.64 10.82 4.39
CA THR A 155 16.20 10.54 4.46
C THR A 155 15.72 9.84 3.20
N MET A 156 16.14 10.31 2.03
CA MET A 156 15.78 9.71 0.76
C MET A 156 16.20 8.23 0.71
N ARG A 157 17.44 7.92 1.05
CA ARG A 157 18.01 6.55 0.98
C ARG A 157 17.47 5.61 2.04
N GLU A 158 17.39 6.06 3.30
CA GLU A 158 17.05 5.20 4.43
C GLU A 158 15.54 4.95 4.54
N ILE A 159 14.70 5.89 4.07
CA ILE A 159 13.24 5.79 4.15
C ILE A 159 12.63 5.50 2.79
N TYR A 160 12.74 6.43 1.82
CA TYR A 160 11.93 6.40 0.61
C TYR A 160 12.46 5.47 -0.47
N LEU A 161 13.77 5.31 -0.58
CA LEU A 161 14.39 4.44 -1.57
C LEU A 161 14.62 3.00 -1.06
N LYS A 162 14.60 2.76 0.24
CA LYS A 162 14.87 1.44 0.84
C LYS A 162 14.00 0.31 0.26
N PRO A 163 12.67 0.45 0.08
CA PRO A 163 11.86 -0.61 -0.52
C PRO A 163 12.24 -0.88 -1.99
N PHE A 164 12.61 0.16 -2.73
CA PHE A 164 13.05 0.02 -4.13
C PHE A 164 14.40 -0.67 -4.24
N GLU A 165 15.37 -0.28 -3.40
CA GLU A 165 16.67 -0.94 -3.34
C GLU A 165 16.54 -2.44 -3.09
N ALA A 166 15.76 -2.84 -2.07
CA ALA A 166 15.53 -4.24 -1.73
C ALA A 166 14.81 -4.99 -2.87
N ALA A 167 13.76 -4.39 -3.46
CA ALA A 167 13.05 -4.98 -4.58
C ALA A 167 13.95 -5.22 -5.80
N ILE A 168 14.97 -4.38 -6.01
CA ILE A 168 15.94 -4.52 -7.10
C ILE A 168 17.04 -5.52 -6.73
N LYS A 169 17.78 -5.26 -5.64
CA LYS A 169 18.97 -6.05 -5.28
C LYS A 169 18.63 -7.47 -4.81
N GLU A 170 17.56 -7.61 -4.04
CA GLU A 170 17.16 -8.88 -3.45
C GLU A 170 16.00 -9.52 -4.22
N GLY A 171 15.04 -8.72 -4.69
CA GLY A 171 13.89 -9.17 -5.46
C GLY A 171 14.17 -9.41 -6.95
N GLY A 172 15.19 -8.73 -7.51
CA GLY A 172 15.55 -8.84 -8.92
C GLY A 172 14.57 -8.14 -9.85
N ALA A 173 13.87 -7.06 -9.38
CA ALA A 173 12.89 -6.34 -10.19
C ALA A 173 13.43 -5.97 -11.56
N MET A 174 12.67 -6.28 -12.61
CA MET A 174 13.09 -6.11 -14.02
C MET A 174 12.66 -4.77 -14.62
N VAL A 175 11.65 -4.11 -14.06
CA VAL A 175 11.12 -2.86 -14.58
C VAL A 175 10.90 -1.86 -13.43
N VAL A 176 11.17 -0.59 -13.69
CA VAL A 176 10.96 0.51 -12.74
C VAL A 176 10.14 1.60 -13.39
N MET A 177 9.14 2.12 -12.70
CA MET A 177 8.34 3.26 -13.16
C MET A 177 8.72 4.51 -12.37
N PRO A 178 9.40 5.50 -13.00
CA PRO A 178 9.61 6.81 -12.39
C PRO A 178 8.28 7.51 -12.07
N ALA A 179 8.25 8.22 -10.95
CA ALA A 179 7.08 8.95 -10.48
C ALA A 179 6.81 10.24 -11.29
N TYR A 180 5.62 10.79 -11.12
CA TYR A 180 5.23 12.06 -11.77
C TYR A 180 5.95 13.29 -11.24
N ASN A 181 6.24 13.32 -9.93
CA ASN A 181 6.77 14.48 -9.21
C ASN A 181 8.23 14.77 -9.56
N LYS A 182 8.66 15.94 -9.13
CA LYS A 182 10.08 16.27 -9.08
C LYS A 182 10.68 15.84 -7.76
N VAL A 183 11.97 15.52 -7.78
CA VAL A 183 12.82 15.35 -6.61
C VAL A 183 14.03 16.25 -6.75
N ASN A 184 14.22 17.14 -5.78
CA ASN A 184 15.33 18.08 -5.73
C ASN A 184 15.51 18.87 -7.05
N GLY A 185 14.37 19.28 -7.67
CA GLY A 185 14.35 20.13 -8.87
C GLY A 185 14.11 19.40 -10.20
N TYR A 186 14.31 18.07 -10.28
CA TYR A 186 14.22 17.30 -11.52
C TYR A 186 13.03 16.34 -11.50
N TYR A 187 12.27 16.24 -12.59
CA TYR A 187 11.24 15.21 -12.75
C TYR A 187 11.85 13.83 -12.63
N CYS A 188 11.21 12.91 -11.91
CA CYS A 188 11.76 11.58 -11.66
C CYS A 188 12.11 10.80 -12.93
N SER A 189 11.35 11.01 -14.02
CA SER A 189 11.63 10.41 -15.35
C SER A 189 12.86 10.99 -16.06
N GLU A 190 13.45 12.07 -15.55
CA GLU A 190 14.56 12.83 -16.13
C GLU A 190 15.64 13.16 -15.09
N ASN A 191 15.60 12.49 -13.94
CA ASN A 191 16.50 12.73 -12.84
C ASN A 191 17.71 11.81 -12.94
N GLU A 192 18.87 12.39 -13.32
CA GLU A 192 20.12 11.67 -13.51
C GLU A 192 20.56 10.97 -12.22
N HIS A 193 20.48 11.69 -11.08
CA HIS A 193 20.86 11.15 -9.79
C HIS A 193 20.06 9.87 -9.42
N LEU A 194 18.73 9.92 -9.60
CA LEU A 194 17.89 8.76 -9.31
C LEU A 194 18.11 7.62 -10.32
N LEU A 195 18.09 7.90 -11.63
CA LEU A 195 17.99 6.86 -12.65
C LEU A 195 19.34 6.31 -13.11
N ASN A 196 20.40 7.14 -13.16
CA ASN A 196 21.73 6.71 -13.60
C ASN A 196 22.65 6.44 -12.41
N GLU A 197 22.82 7.40 -11.49
CA GLU A 197 23.78 7.24 -10.40
C GLU A 197 23.29 6.18 -9.38
N ILE A 198 22.12 6.35 -8.77
CA ILE A 198 21.62 5.43 -7.75
C ILE A 198 21.14 4.12 -8.39
N LEU A 199 20.14 4.18 -9.28
CA LEU A 199 19.46 2.98 -9.80
C LEU A 199 20.42 2.07 -10.57
N ARG A 200 21.16 2.62 -11.54
CA ARG A 200 22.06 1.84 -12.40
C ARG A 200 23.48 1.73 -11.83
N GLY A 201 24.05 2.83 -11.37
CA GLY A 201 25.41 2.87 -10.86
C GLY A 201 25.59 2.12 -9.56
N GLU A 202 24.84 2.51 -8.53
CA GLU A 202 25.04 1.94 -7.18
C GLU A 202 24.30 0.60 -6.98
N TRP A 203 23.05 0.50 -7.47
CA TRP A 203 22.25 -0.72 -7.27
C TRP A 203 22.48 -1.75 -8.36
N GLY A 204 23.11 -1.39 -9.48
CA GLY A 204 23.41 -2.30 -10.57
C GLY A 204 22.19 -2.76 -11.35
N PHE A 205 21.12 -1.95 -11.38
CA PHE A 205 19.90 -2.27 -12.12
C PHE A 205 20.17 -2.46 -13.61
N ARG A 206 19.71 -3.57 -14.16
CA ARG A 206 19.94 -3.95 -15.57
C ARG A 206 18.67 -4.13 -16.38
N GLY A 207 17.52 -3.87 -15.78
CA GLY A 207 16.23 -3.83 -16.46
C GLY A 207 16.00 -2.52 -17.17
N PHE A 208 14.74 -2.19 -17.48
CA PHE A 208 14.40 -0.95 -18.11
C PHE A 208 13.44 -0.10 -17.26
N THR A 209 13.43 1.21 -17.55
CA THR A 209 12.49 2.15 -16.94
C THR A 209 11.39 2.50 -17.94
N VAL A 210 10.14 2.56 -17.44
CA VAL A 210 8.96 2.99 -18.19
C VAL A 210 8.31 4.17 -17.49
N SER A 211 8.07 5.29 -18.20
CA SER A 211 7.43 6.46 -17.58
C SER A 211 6.03 6.12 -17.10
N ASP A 212 5.57 6.79 -16.05
CA ASP A 212 4.14 6.89 -15.82
C ASP A 212 3.47 7.61 -17.00
N TRP A 213 2.12 7.49 -17.13
CA TRP A 213 1.38 7.96 -18.31
C TRP A 213 1.33 9.48 -18.38
N GLY A 214 2.05 10.05 -19.37
CA GLY A 214 2.26 11.48 -19.46
C GLY A 214 3.39 12.04 -18.58
N GLY A 215 4.13 11.19 -17.88
CA GLY A 215 5.20 11.56 -16.95
C GLY A 215 6.55 11.89 -17.58
N THR A 216 6.65 12.06 -18.90
CA THR A 216 7.87 12.50 -19.60
C THR A 216 7.73 13.96 -19.97
N HIS A 217 8.77 14.78 -19.78
CA HIS A 217 8.68 16.24 -19.89
C HIS A 217 9.65 16.85 -20.90
N SER A 218 10.73 16.14 -21.30
CA SER A 218 11.67 16.59 -22.32
C SER A 218 12.31 15.43 -23.08
N THR A 219 12.82 15.73 -24.29
CA THR A 219 13.56 14.76 -25.11
C THR A 219 14.96 14.51 -24.54
N MET A 220 15.68 15.58 -24.24
CA MET A 220 17.08 15.49 -23.81
C MET A 220 17.22 14.87 -22.43
N GLY A 221 16.43 15.35 -21.45
CA GLY A 221 16.44 14.81 -20.09
C GLY A 221 16.08 13.32 -20.08
N ALA A 222 14.96 12.93 -20.72
CA ALA A 222 14.55 11.53 -20.80
C ALA A 222 15.58 10.64 -21.54
N ALA A 223 16.18 11.15 -22.63
CA ALA A 223 17.14 10.39 -23.42
C ALA A 223 18.46 10.16 -22.70
N LEU A 224 18.99 11.16 -22.00
CA LEU A 224 20.31 11.11 -21.39
C LEU A 224 20.28 10.59 -19.95
N HIS A 225 19.19 10.88 -19.21
CA HIS A 225 19.12 10.58 -17.79
C HIS A 225 18.37 9.26 -17.45
N GLY A 226 18.30 8.33 -18.41
CA GLY A 226 18.01 6.93 -18.06
C GLY A 226 16.59 6.44 -18.33
N LEU A 227 15.64 7.23 -18.84
CA LEU A 227 14.32 6.74 -19.22
C LEU A 227 14.38 5.91 -20.51
N ASN A 228 13.91 4.64 -20.49
CA ASN A 228 13.90 3.77 -21.66
C ASN A 228 12.64 3.89 -22.51
N VAL A 229 11.47 3.88 -21.87
CA VAL A 229 10.17 3.86 -22.54
C VAL A 229 9.32 5.02 -22.05
N GLN A 230 8.87 5.82 -23.01
CA GLN A 230 7.85 6.83 -22.81
C GLN A 230 6.47 6.23 -23.07
N MET A 231 5.58 6.29 -22.10
CA MET A 231 4.17 5.92 -22.28
C MET A 231 3.34 7.11 -22.76
N THR A 232 2.07 6.90 -23.07
CA THR A 232 1.20 7.83 -23.80
C THR A 232 1.12 9.23 -23.21
N GLY A 233 0.74 10.19 -24.05
CA GLY A 233 0.50 11.60 -23.68
C GLY A 233 1.50 12.61 -24.26
N SER A 234 2.63 12.17 -24.82
CA SER A 234 3.64 13.01 -25.45
C SER A 234 4.44 12.22 -26.51
N ASN A 235 5.37 12.87 -27.18
CA ASN A 235 6.19 12.25 -28.23
C ASN A 235 7.68 12.61 -28.09
N TYR A 236 8.19 12.77 -26.87
CA TYR A 236 9.59 13.19 -26.64
C TYR A 236 10.61 12.16 -27.11
N LEU A 237 10.34 10.86 -26.94
CA LEU A 237 11.21 9.77 -27.40
C LEU A 237 10.84 9.22 -28.79
N GLY A 238 10.03 9.95 -29.55
CA GLY A 238 9.69 9.67 -30.93
C GLY A 238 10.59 10.45 -31.91
N GLN A 239 9.99 11.19 -32.88
CA GLN A 239 10.72 11.95 -33.87
C GLN A 239 11.73 12.96 -33.30
N PRO A 240 11.42 13.73 -32.22
CA PRO A 240 12.39 14.63 -31.59
C PRO A 240 13.69 13.96 -31.15
N LEU A 241 13.61 12.69 -30.66
CA LEU A 241 14.78 11.93 -30.29
C LEU A 241 15.62 11.54 -31.54
N ILE A 242 14.97 11.10 -32.62
CA ILE A 242 15.64 10.75 -33.87
C ILE A 242 16.42 11.97 -34.39
N ASP A 243 15.79 13.13 -34.38
CA ASP A 243 16.41 14.38 -34.83
C ASP A 243 17.58 14.81 -33.95
N SER A 244 17.46 14.60 -32.63
CA SER A 244 18.52 14.87 -31.66
C SER A 244 19.74 13.95 -31.84
N VAL A 245 19.52 12.67 -32.15
CA VAL A 245 20.60 11.73 -32.48
C VAL A 245 21.28 12.12 -33.79
N ARG A 246 20.51 12.43 -34.84
CA ARG A 246 21.06 12.88 -36.13
C ARG A 246 21.86 14.17 -36.01
N ALA A 247 21.46 15.05 -35.12
CA ALA A 247 22.17 16.30 -34.84
C ALA A 247 23.39 16.11 -33.90
N GLY A 248 23.71 14.87 -33.48
CA GLY A 248 24.82 14.58 -32.59
C GLY A 248 24.62 15.04 -31.14
N LYS A 249 23.38 15.44 -30.75
CA LYS A 249 23.06 15.90 -29.40
C LYS A 249 22.83 14.74 -28.42
N VAL A 250 22.42 13.59 -28.92
CA VAL A 250 22.27 12.34 -28.17
C VAL A 250 23.18 11.29 -28.79
N PRO A 251 24.14 10.73 -28.06
CA PRO A 251 25.04 9.71 -28.59
C PRO A 251 24.30 8.40 -28.88
N MET A 252 24.67 7.68 -29.93
CA MET A 252 24.08 6.38 -30.25
C MET A 252 24.23 5.37 -29.13
N GLU A 253 25.31 5.43 -28.36
CA GLU A 253 25.54 4.57 -27.22
C GLU A 253 24.39 4.66 -26.19
N ALA A 254 23.83 5.85 -25.93
CA ALA A 254 22.68 6.02 -25.07
C ALA A 254 21.44 5.27 -25.60
N ILE A 255 21.27 5.23 -26.95
CA ILE A 255 20.19 4.47 -27.57
C ILE A 255 20.45 2.96 -27.46
N ASP A 256 21.67 2.53 -27.79
CA ASP A 256 22.06 1.11 -27.70
C ASP A 256 21.91 0.55 -26.31
N ASN A 257 22.26 1.31 -25.28
CA ASN A 257 22.07 0.91 -23.88
C ASN A 257 20.58 0.71 -23.54
N LYS A 258 19.71 1.66 -23.95
CA LYS A 258 18.26 1.53 -23.75
C LYS A 258 17.66 0.31 -24.44
N VAL A 259 18.07 0.06 -25.67
CA VAL A 259 17.63 -1.12 -26.44
C VAL A 259 18.13 -2.41 -25.79
N ARG A 260 19.39 -2.44 -25.34
CA ARG A 260 19.97 -3.61 -24.66
C ARG A 260 19.22 -3.94 -23.35
N GLU A 261 18.85 -2.93 -22.58
CA GLU A 261 18.07 -3.12 -21.35
C GLU A 261 16.66 -3.66 -21.64
N LEU A 262 15.97 -3.13 -22.66
CA LEU A 262 14.66 -3.64 -23.10
C LEU A 262 14.73 -5.09 -23.59
N LEU A 263 15.71 -5.42 -24.43
CA LEU A 263 15.88 -6.77 -24.95
C LEU A 263 16.21 -7.77 -23.86
N ARG A 264 16.98 -7.37 -22.85
CA ARG A 264 17.31 -8.24 -21.71
C ARG A 264 16.04 -8.68 -20.96
N VAL A 265 15.14 -7.74 -20.65
CA VAL A 265 13.88 -8.05 -19.98
C VAL A 265 12.98 -8.88 -20.91
N ARG A 266 12.91 -8.50 -22.19
CA ARG A 266 12.14 -9.29 -23.18
C ARG A 266 12.57 -10.74 -23.21
N HIS A 267 13.87 -11.01 -23.30
CA HIS A 267 14.40 -12.38 -23.27
C HIS A 267 14.15 -13.11 -21.95
N ALA A 268 14.23 -12.41 -20.82
CA ALA A 268 13.94 -13.02 -19.52
C ALA A 268 12.49 -13.47 -19.41
N VAL A 269 11.55 -12.67 -19.88
CA VAL A 269 10.10 -13.00 -19.88
C VAL A 269 9.81 -14.12 -20.89
N GLU A 270 10.43 -14.13 -22.07
CA GLU A 270 10.25 -15.19 -23.08
C GLU A 270 10.87 -16.52 -22.69
N ALA A 271 11.87 -16.54 -21.81
CA ALA A 271 12.54 -17.75 -21.35
C ALA A 271 11.64 -18.68 -20.53
N ILE A 272 10.58 -18.12 -19.90
CA ILE A 272 9.59 -18.91 -19.17
C ILE A 272 8.42 -19.19 -20.12
N PRO A 273 8.15 -20.48 -20.48
CA PRO A 273 7.07 -20.82 -21.40
C PRO A 273 5.73 -20.34 -20.88
N ALA A 274 5.00 -19.57 -21.71
CA ALA A 274 3.62 -19.27 -21.42
C ALA A 274 2.76 -20.48 -21.73
N GLU A 275 1.91 -20.90 -20.79
CA GLU A 275 0.75 -21.71 -21.13
C GLU A 275 -0.11 -20.91 -22.12
N LYS A 276 -0.92 -21.62 -22.96
CA LYS A 276 -1.75 -20.96 -23.96
C LYS A 276 -2.56 -19.83 -23.30
N CYS A 277 -2.26 -18.58 -23.70
CA CYS A 277 -2.97 -17.41 -23.22
C CYS A 277 -4.46 -17.55 -23.54
N ASN A 278 -5.27 -17.86 -22.52
CA ASN A 278 -6.73 -17.74 -22.64
C ASN A 278 -7.12 -16.33 -22.16
N GLN A 279 -7.48 -15.47 -23.11
CA GLN A 279 -7.82 -14.08 -22.82
C GLN A 279 -9.21 -13.92 -22.17
N ALA A 280 -10.03 -14.95 -22.11
CA ALA A 280 -11.40 -14.87 -21.66
C ALA A 280 -11.52 -14.62 -20.15
N THR A 281 -10.73 -15.32 -19.33
CA THR A 281 -10.65 -15.08 -17.88
C THR A 281 -9.27 -15.44 -17.34
N ALA A 282 -8.70 -14.58 -16.52
CA ALA A 282 -7.45 -14.82 -15.82
C ALA A 282 -7.66 -15.36 -14.40
N SER A 283 -8.85 -15.13 -13.81
CA SER A 283 -9.13 -15.55 -12.42
C SER A 283 -9.13 -17.08 -12.28
N GLN A 284 -8.14 -17.60 -11.56
CA GLN A 284 -7.96 -19.03 -11.32
C GLN A 284 -8.36 -19.40 -9.88
N PRO A 285 -8.79 -20.66 -9.63
CA PRO A 285 -9.12 -21.13 -8.28
C PRO A 285 -7.99 -20.91 -7.27
N GLU A 286 -6.75 -21.18 -7.66
CA GLU A 286 -5.55 -21.02 -6.83
C GLU A 286 -5.33 -19.56 -6.46
N SER A 287 -5.50 -18.63 -7.40
CA SER A 287 -5.40 -17.19 -7.16
C SER A 287 -6.49 -16.70 -6.18
N ARG A 288 -7.72 -17.21 -6.33
CA ARG A 288 -8.82 -16.91 -5.40
C ARG A 288 -8.54 -17.44 -4.00
N GLN A 289 -7.93 -18.63 -3.89
CA GLN A 289 -7.52 -19.18 -2.61
C GLN A 289 -6.42 -18.33 -1.96
N ILE A 290 -5.42 -17.90 -2.73
CA ILE A 290 -4.39 -16.96 -2.24
C ILE A 290 -5.04 -15.65 -1.75
N ALA A 291 -5.98 -15.08 -2.51
CA ALA A 291 -6.68 -13.88 -2.11
C ALA A 291 -7.44 -14.07 -0.78
N TYR A 292 -8.08 -15.22 -0.57
CA TYR A 292 -8.73 -15.55 0.69
C TYR A 292 -7.72 -15.73 1.85
N GLU A 293 -6.58 -16.39 1.64
CA GLU A 293 -5.54 -16.57 2.65
C GLU A 293 -4.95 -15.21 3.09
N VAL A 294 -4.65 -14.34 2.12
CA VAL A 294 -4.19 -12.97 2.42
C VAL A 294 -5.28 -12.19 3.16
N ALA A 295 -6.53 -12.30 2.71
CA ALA A 295 -7.65 -11.61 3.35
C ALA A 295 -7.85 -12.03 4.82
N THR A 296 -7.76 -13.33 5.12
CA THR A 296 -7.91 -13.82 6.50
C THR A 296 -6.76 -13.38 7.40
N LYS A 297 -5.52 -13.37 6.88
CA LYS A 297 -4.33 -12.99 7.65
C LYS A 297 -4.16 -11.47 7.80
N SER A 298 -4.89 -10.67 7.03
CA SER A 298 -4.81 -9.21 7.04
C SER A 298 -5.80 -8.55 7.99
N VAL A 299 -6.92 -9.18 8.32
CA VAL A 299 -7.92 -8.59 9.22
C VAL A 299 -7.30 -8.32 10.58
N VAL A 300 -7.40 -7.06 11.04
CA VAL A 300 -6.81 -6.61 12.31
C VAL A 300 -7.90 -6.41 13.35
N LEU A 301 -7.83 -7.14 14.44
CA LEU A 301 -8.67 -6.88 15.62
C LEU A 301 -8.03 -5.73 16.42
N LEU A 302 -8.63 -4.54 16.35
CA LEU A 302 -8.09 -3.33 16.99
C LEU A 302 -8.47 -3.25 18.48
N LYS A 303 -9.68 -3.67 18.80
CA LYS A 303 -10.26 -3.62 20.14
C LYS A 303 -11.18 -4.83 20.37
N ASN A 304 -11.20 -5.40 21.58
CA ASN A 304 -12.11 -6.51 21.94
C ASN A 304 -12.42 -6.53 23.44
N GLU A 305 -13.25 -5.60 23.89
CA GLU A 305 -13.65 -5.52 25.30
C GLU A 305 -14.63 -6.63 25.67
N GLN A 306 -14.45 -7.17 26.86
CA GLN A 306 -15.30 -8.22 27.41
C GLN A 306 -15.42 -9.46 26.50
N LYS A 307 -14.43 -9.69 25.63
CA LYS A 307 -14.46 -10.78 24.63
C LYS A 307 -15.75 -10.72 23.78
N ALA A 308 -16.12 -9.52 23.31
CA ALA A 308 -17.28 -9.30 22.45
C ALA A 308 -17.20 -10.09 21.15
N LEU A 309 -15.99 -10.38 20.68
CA LEU A 309 -15.68 -11.33 19.60
C LEU A 309 -14.90 -12.51 20.16
N PRO A 310 -15.07 -13.73 19.59
CA PRO A 310 -15.93 -14.08 18.44
C PRO A 310 -17.43 -14.21 18.81
N LEU A 311 -18.30 -14.04 17.80
CA LEU A 311 -19.74 -14.24 17.93
C LEU A 311 -20.11 -15.71 17.75
N THR A 312 -20.05 -16.47 18.83
CA THR A 312 -20.35 -17.92 18.79
C THR A 312 -21.82 -18.26 19.05
N SER A 313 -22.59 -17.32 19.61
CA SER A 313 -23.94 -17.54 20.07
C SER A 313 -24.94 -16.45 19.66
N ALA A 314 -24.56 -15.51 18.83
CA ALA A 314 -25.46 -14.45 18.40
C ALA A 314 -26.60 -15.02 17.55
N LYS A 315 -27.83 -14.55 17.82
CA LYS A 315 -29.04 -15.05 17.15
C LYS A 315 -29.71 -14.02 16.27
N LYS A 316 -29.71 -12.74 16.70
CA LYS A 316 -30.24 -11.61 15.94
C LYS A 316 -29.15 -10.56 15.76
N ILE A 317 -28.69 -10.40 14.51
CA ILE A 317 -27.64 -9.45 14.17
C ILE A 317 -28.24 -8.36 13.28
N ALA A 318 -28.09 -7.10 13.65
CA ALA A 318 -28.34 -5.97 12.77
C ALA A 318 -27.01 -5.53 12.14
N VAL A 319 -26.88 -5.69 10.83
CA VAL A 319 -25.75 -5.15 10.05
C VAL A 319 -26.16 -3.77 9.57
N ILE A 320 -25.44 -2.76 10.01
CA ILE A 320 -25.74 -1.36 9.73
C ILE A 320 -24.54 -0.72 9.07
N GLY A 321 -24.76 -0.02 7.96
CA GLY A 321 -23.71 0.70 7.25
C GLY A 321 -23.65 0.34 5.78
N LEU A 322 -23.59 1.36 4.93
CA LEU A 322 -23.55 1.18 3.48
C LEU A 322 -22.31 0.39 3.03
N ASN A 323 -21.19 0.56 3.71
CA ASN A 323 -19.95 -0.19 3.42
C ASN A 323 -20.13 -1.72 3.55
N ALA A 324 -21.19 -2.20 4.21
CA ALA A 324 -21.53 -3.62 4.24
C ALA A 324 -21.87 -4.22 2.87
N THR A 325 -22.30 -3.39 1.91
CA THR A 325 -22.74 -3.81 0.58
C THR A 325 -21.91 -3.22 -0.57
N LEU A 326 -21.05 -2.25 -0.29
CA LEU A 326 -20.21 -1.64 -1.34
C LEU A 326 -19.13 -2.62 -1.82
N LYS A 327 -18.97 -2.64 -3.16
CA LYS A 327 -17.84 -3.32 -3.81
C LYS A 327 -16.67 -2.37 -3.94
N THR A 328 -15.47 -2.87 -3.73
CA THR A 328 -14.23 -2.09 -3.70
C THR A 328 -13.24 -2.45 -4.81
N GLN A 329 -13.60 -3.41 -5.67
CA GLN A 329 -12.76 -3.86 -6.79
C GLN A 329 -12.46 -2.77 -7.83
N SER A 330 -13.34 -1.79 -7.97
CA SER A 330 -13.22 -0.68 -8.93
C SER A 330 -13.88 0.58 -8.38
N GLY A 331 -13.68 1.70 -9.04
CA GLY A 331 -14.21 3.00 -8.67
C GLY A 331 -13.10 4.04 -8.49
N GLY A 332 -13.47 5.32 -8.46
CA GLY A 332 -12.49 6.41 -8.42
C GLY A 332 -11.61 6.48 -9.67
N MET A 333 -10.40 7.02 -9.51
CA MET A 333 -9.32 6.99 -10.48
C MET A 333 -8.25 5.99 -10.04
N GLY A 334 -7.49 5.42 -10.96
CA GLY A 334 -6.42 4.48 -10.68
C GLY A 334 -6.74 3.04 -11.05
N ALA A 335 -5.93 2.12 -10.53
CA ALA A 335 -6.08 0.70 -10.81
C ALA A 335 -7.42 0.16 -10.31
N GLY A 336 -8.10 -0.58 -11.16
CA GLY A 336 -9.34 -1.31 -10.84
C GLY A 336 -9.28 -2.71 -11.42
N VAL A 337 -10.08 -3.61 -10.89
CA VAL A 337 -10.15 -5.00 -11.33
C VAL A 337 -11.59 -5.35 -11.65
N LYS A 338 -11.83 -6.05 -12.74
CA LYS A 338 -13.12 -6.70 -13.00
C LYS A 338 -13.05 -8.12 -12.46
N ALA A 339 -13.47 -8.30 -11.21
CA ALA A 339 -13.51 -9.63 -10.62
C ALA A 339 -14.74 -10.42 -11.10
N PRO A 340 -14.66 -11.76 -11.13
CA PRO A 340 -15.84 -12.59 -11.46
C PRO A 340 -16.96 -12.44 -10.43
N TYR A 341 -16.63 -12.14 -9.19
CA TYR A 341 -17.50 -11.80 -8.08
C TYR A 341 -16.74 -11.02 -7.01
N GLU A 342 -17.44 -10.44 -6.07
CA GLU A 342 -16.88 -9.86 -4.85
C GLU A 342 -17.86 -10.13 -3.71
N VAL A 343 -17.41 -10.85 -2.70
CA VAL A 343 -18.18 -11.13 -1.48
C VAL A 343 -18.08 -9.92 -0.57
N THR A 344 -19.16 -9.17 -0.46
CA THR A 344 -19.22 -8.00 0.44
C THR A 344 -19.28 -8.43 1.91
N PRO A 345 -19.01 -7.53 2.90
CA PRO A 345 -19.14 -7.86 4.30
C PRO A 345 -20.49 -8.48 4.68
N LEU A 346 -21.61 -7.91 4.18
CA LEU A 346 -22.96 -8.45 4.43
C LEU A 346 -23.10 -9.86 3.87
N MET A 347 -22.71 -10.09 2.61
CA MET A 347 -22.76 -11.42 2.00
C MET A 347 -21.91 -12.44 2.78
N GLY A 348 -20.71 -12.07 3.19
CA GLY A 348 -19.85 -12.93 3.99
C GLY A 348 -20.47 -13.31 5.33
N LEU A 349 -21.03 -12.34 6.04
CA LEU A 349 -21.75 -12.57 7.30
C LEU A 349 -22.94 -13.52 7.10
N GLN A 350 -23.70 -13.37 6.00
CA GLN A 350 -24.79 -14.27 5.66
C GLN A 350 -24.31 -15.67 5.27
N ASN A 351 -23.23 -15.78 4.48
CA ASN A 351 -22.68 -17.06 4.00
C ASN A 351 -22.11 -17.92 5.14
N ARG A 352 -21.61 -17.30 6.21
CA ARG A 352 -20.88 -17.95 7.30
C ARG A 352 -21.63 -17.96 8.62
N ALA A 353 -22.85 -17.40 8.67
CA ALA A 353 -23.65 -17.30 9.89
C ALA A 353 -23.84 -18.67 10.53
N PRO A 354 -23.66 -18.80 11.85
CA PRO A 354 -24.06 -19.98 12.62
C PRO A 354 -25.55 -20.29 12.43
N GLU A 355 -25.91 -21.57 12.51
CA GLU A 355 -27.28 -22.01 12.37
C GLU A 355 -28.20 -21.30 13.42
N GLY A 356 -29.38 -20.89 12.97
CA GLY A 356 -30.34 -20.15 13.77
C GLY A 356 -30.07 -18.64 13.91
N THR A 357 -29.03 -18.13 13.29
CA THR A 357 -28.75 -16.68 13.23
C THR A 357 -29.65 -15.99 12.23
N THR A 358 -30.23 -14.86 12.61
CA THR A 358 -30.97 -13.98 11.72
C THR A 358 -30.18 -12.67 11.52
N ILE A 359 -30.11 -12.22 10.27
CA ILE A 359 -29.36 -10.99 9.92
C ILE A 359 -30.34 -10.02 9.24
N SER A 360 -30.49 -8.83 9.82
CA SER A 360 -31.15 -7.70 9.20
C SER A 360 -30.11 -6.69 8.71
N TYR A 361 -30.48 -5.83 7.76
CA TYR A 361 -29.61 -4.83 7.15
C TYR A 361 -30.29 -3.48 7.05
N ALA A 362 -29.55 -2.39 7.37
CA ALA A 362 -29.92 -1.02 7.05
C ALA A 362 -28.68 -0.25 6.55
N PRO A 363 -28.80 0.60 5.52
CA PRO A 363 -27.66 1.35 4.96
C PRO A 363 -27.09 2.38 5.94
N GLY A 364 -27.91 2.97 6.82
CA GLY A 364 -27.52 3.92 7.87
C GLY A 364 -27.06 5.28 7.37
N TYR A 365 -26.37 5.37 6.25
CA TYR A 365 -25.84 6.60 5.65
C TYR A 365 -25.83 6.53 4.12
N LYS A 366 -25.75 7.72 3.49
CA LYS A 366 -25.67 7.88 2.05
C LYS A 366 -24.31 7.50 1.49
N ASN A 367 -24.27 7.13 0.20
CA ASN A 367 -23.00 6.97 -0.51
C ASN A 367 -22.41 8.36 -0.85
N TYR A 368 -21.10 8.49 -0.75
CA TYR A 368 -20.38 9.64 -1.29
C TYR A 368 -19.77 9.26 -2.65
N ALA A 369 -20.25 9.93 -3.71
CA ALA A 369 -19.70 9.78 -5.04
C ALA A 369 -18.90 11.06 -5.40
N GLY A 370 -17.60 11.05 -5.20
CA GLY A 370 -16.71 12.17 -5.48
C GLY A 370 -16.84 12.78 -6.88
N MET A 371 -15.87 13.57 -7.29
CA MET A 371 -15.90 14.37 -8.54
C MET A 371 -16.30 13.57 -9.79
N PHE A 372 -15.89 12.31 -9.88
CA PHE A 372 -16.20 11.44 -11.03
C PHE A 372 -17.66 10.95 -11.07
N GLY A 373 -18.30 10.78 -9.92
CA GLY A 373 -19.72 10.44 -9.82
C GLY A 373 -20.67 11.63 -10.07
N ARG A 374 -20.18 12.88 -9.91
CA ARG A 374 -20.96 14.10 -10.10
C ARG A 374 -21.09 14.55 -11.55
N ARG A 375 -20.19 14.15 -12.46
CA ARG A 375 -20.21 14.55 -13.87
C ARG A 375 -21.43 14.08 -14.66
N GLY A 376 -22.23 13.15 -14.13
CA GLY A 376 -23.45 12.62 -14.76
C GLY A 376 -24.73 13.40 -14.46
N GLY A 377 -24.69 14.54 -13.76
CA GLY A 377 -25.91 15.30 -13.38
C GLY A 377 -26.85 14.50 -12.47
N ASN A 378 -26.31 13.60 -11.66
CA ASN A 378 -27.07 12.69 -10.82
C ASN A 378 -27.90 13.45 -9.78
N THR A 379 -29.23 13.35 -9.88
CA THR A 379 -30.20 13.92 -8.94
C THR A 379 -30.61 12.92 -7.86
N ASP A 380 -29.88 11.80 -7.74
CA ASP A 380 -30.19 10.74 -6.78
C ASP A 380 -29.95 11.24 -5.34
N ASN A 381 -31.01 11.32 -4.56
CA ASN A 381 -30.98 11.74 -3.16
C ASN A 381 -30.28 10.72 -2.23
N THR A 382 -29.92 9.54 -2.72
CA THR A 382 -29.14 8.55 -1.98
C THR A 382 -27.62 8.85 -1.98
N ILE A 383 -27.21 9.87 -2.75
CA ILE A 383 -25.81 10.30 -2.84
C ILE A 383 -25.59 11.58 -2.05
N ALA A 384 -24.66 11.55 -1.10
CA ALA A 384 -24.21 12.71 -0.36
C ALA A 384 -23.48 13.71 -1.30
N ARG A 385 -23.76 14.99 -1.12
CA ARG A 385 -23.15 16.07 -1.92
C ARG A 385 -21.83 16.53 -1.34
N ASP A 386 -21.68 16.40 -0.03
CA ASP A 386 -20.47 16.74 0.72
C ASP A 386 -20.03 15.51 1.53
N ILE A 387 -18.70 15.32 1.65
CA ILE A 387 -18.11 14.26 2.45
C ILE A 387 -18.42 14.46 3.96
N HIS A 388 -18.60 15.71 4.38
CA HIS A 388 -18.93 16.10 5.76
C HIS A 388 -20.44 16.28 5.99
N GLU A 389 -21.30 15.81 5.07
CA GLU A 389 -22.75 15.84 5.26
C GLU A 389 -23.14 15.09 6.53
N ALA A 390 -24.00 15.67 7.35
CA ALA A 390 -24.52 15.03 8.57
C ALA A 390 -25.30 13.76 8.23
N ALA A 391 -25.52 12.91 9.24
CA ALA A 391 -26.31 11.69 9.08
C ALA A 391 -27.72 12.00 8.55
N ASP A 392 -28.16 11.25 7.54
CA ASP A 392 -29.51 11.38 7.00
C ASP A 392 -30.55 10.93 8.05
N PRO A 393 -31.50 11.79 8.46
CA PRO A 393 -32.42 11.47 9.55
C PRO A 393 -33.28 10.22 9.28
N THR A 394 -33.65 9.95 8.04
CA THR A 394 -34.49 8.80 7.67
C THR A 394 -33.69 7.51 7.77
N LEU A 395 -32.48 7.49 7.19
CA LEU A 395 -31.58 6.33 7.26
C LEU A 395 -31.12 6.06 8.70
N LEU A 396 -30.86 7.12 9.47
CA LEU A 396 -30.53 7.01 10.89
C LEU A 396 -31.67 6.40 11.71
N ALA A 397 -32.91 6.86 11.49
CA ALA A 397 -34.09 6.34 12.21
C ALA A 397 -34.31 4.85 11.90
N GLU A 398 -34.16 4.42 10.65
CA GLU A 398 -34.23 3.01 10.25
C GLU A 398 -33.15 2.17 10.95
N ALA A 399 -31.90 2.65 10.91
CA ALA A 399 -30.76 1.98 11.53
C ALA A 399 -30.97 1.81 13.03
N VAL A 400 -31.43 2.84 13.75
CA VAL A 400 -31.73 2.80 15.20
C VAL A 400 -32.87 1.83 15.50
N ALA A 401 -33.90 1.79 14.66
CA ALA A 401 -35.01 0.85 14.85
C ALA A 401 -34.57 -0.61 14.75
N GLN A 402 -33.69 -0.94 13.79
CA GLN A 402 -33.13 -2.29 13.67
C GLN A 402 -32.16 -2.63 14.81
N ALA A 403 -31.30 -1.70 15.19
CA ALA A 403 -30.36 -1.88 16.31
C ALA A 403 -31.06 -2.22 17.61
N ARG A 404 -32.21 -1.61 17.87
CA ARG A 404 -33.03 -1.84 19.10
C ARG A 404 -33.58 -3.25 19.20
N GLN A 405 -33.78 -3.94 18.06
CA GLN A 405 -34.35 -5.28 18.02
C GLN A 405 -33.30 -6.40 17.95
N ALA A 406 -32.04 -6.03 17.80
CA ALA A 406 -30.92 -6.97 17.64
C ALA A 406 -30.25 -7.32 18.98
N ASP A 407 -29.70 -8.52 19.06
CA ASP A 407 -28.82 -8.92 20.17
C ASP A 407 -27.44 -8.24 20.04
N VAL A 408 -26.99 -8.06 18.80
CA VAL A 408 -25.69 -7.47 18.44
C VAL A 408 -25.86 -6.60 17.20
N VAL A 409 -25.19 -5.45 17.20
CA VAL A 409 -25.06 -4.59 16.03
C VAL A 409 -23.66 -4.74 15.44
N ILE A 410 -23.58 -5.06 14.14
CA ILE A 410 -22.34 -4.97 13.37
C ILE A 410 -22.43 -3.68 12.54
N PHE A 411 -21.71 -2.64 12.99
CA PHE A 411 -21.64 -1.36 12.29
C PHE A 411 -20.47 -1.37 11.29
N VAL A 412 -20.78 -1.36 9.99
CA VAL A 412 -19.78 -1.38 8.92
C VAL A 412 -19.59 0.04 8.40
N CYS A 413 -18.50 0.66 8.79
CA CYS A 413 -18.14 2.05 8.48
C CYS A 413 -16.86 2.12 7.62
N GLY A 414 -16.44 3.33 7.27
CA GLY A 414 -15.18 3.57 6.56
C GLY A 414 -15.32 4.49 5.35
N THR A 415 -14.42 4.31 4.42
CA THR A 415 -14.30 5.10 3.19
C THR A 415 -14.73 4.31 1.95
N ASN A 416 -14.59 4.92 0.78
CA ASN A 416 -14.79 4.25 -0.52
C ASN A 416 -13.79 4.76 -1.57
N LYS A 417 -13.78 4.16 -2.75
CA LYS A 417 -12.89 4.51 -3.88
C LYS A 417 -13.08 5.93 -4.43
N SER A 418 -14.15 6.64 -4.09
CA SER A 418 -14.34 8.05 -4.45
C SER A 418 -13.70 9.00 -3.44
N ILE A 419 -13.34 8.50 -2.27
CA ILE A 419 -12.71 9.24 -1.17
C ILE A 419 -11.21 9.00 -1.16
N GLU A 420 -10.78 7.74 -1.20
CA GLU A 420 -9.39 7.34 -1.35
C GLU A 420 -9.16 6.95 -2.82
N THR A 421 -8.55 7.84 -3.57
CA THR A 421 -8.44 7.70 -5.03
C THR A 421 -7.13 8.28 -5.55
N GLU A 422 -6.65 7.74 -6.66
CA GLU A 422 -5.54 8.32 -7.40
C GLU A 422 -5.87 9.77 -7.83
N GLY A 423 -4.87 10.65 -7.77
CA GLY A 423 -4.95 12.05 -8.18
C GLY A 423 -5.53 13.01 -7.14
N SER A 424 -5.90 12.52 -5.95
CA SER A 424 -6.44 13.36 -4.88
C SER A 424 -6.17 12.76 -3.50
N ASP A 425 -5.59 13.55 -2.60
CA ASP A 425 -5.53 13.21 -1.19
C ASP A 425 -6.83 13.61 -0.48
N ARG A 426 -7.14 12.95 0.63
CA ARG A 426 -8.27 13.32 1.49
C ARG A 426 -8.01 14.68 2.16
N SER A 427 -9.07 15.42 2.47
CA SER A 427 -8.97 16.66 3.24
C SER A 427 -8.61 16.43 4.71
N ASP A 428 -9.08 15.32 5.26
CA ASP A 428 -8.85 14.89 6.63
C ASP A 428 -9.00 13.35 6.77
N ILE A 429 -8.89 12.86 8.00
CA ILE A 429 -9.04 11.43 8.34
C ILE A 429 -10.41 11.08 8.93
N LYS A 430 -11.36 12.00 9.00
CA LYS A 430 -12.68 11.75 9.57
C LYS A 430 -13.46 10.71 8.78
N LEU A 431 -14.34 10.00 9.47
CA LEU A 431 -15.31 9.15 8.81
C LEU A 431 -16.35 10.00 8.07
N PRO A 432 -16.66 9.66 6.80
CA PRO A 432 -17.55 10.50 5.98
C PRO A 432 -19.03 10.37 6.36
N VAL A 433 -19.83 11.37 5.95
CA VAL A 433 -21.29 11.32 5.89
C VAL A 433 -21.94 10.95 7.23
N GLY A 434 -21.50 11.58 8.31
CA GLY A 434 -22.10 11.45 9.64
C GLY A 434 -21.97 10.07 10.31
N GLN A 435 -21.02 9.24 9.90
CA GLN A 435 -20.86 7.89 10.48
C GLN A 435 -20.58 7.92 11.99
N ASP A 436 -19.93 8.97 12.51
CA ASP A 436 -19.71 9.17 13.94
C ASP A 436 -21.01 9.44 14.71
N GLU A 437 -21.94 10.19 14.11
CA GLU A 437 -23.27 10.44 14.67
C GLU A 437 -24.07 9.14 14.73
N ILE A 438 -23.92 8.28 13.72
CA ILE A 438 -24.63 7.00 13.63
C ILE A 438 -24.17 6.05 14.73
N VAL A 439 -22.87 5.82 14.89
CA VAL A 439 -22.39 4.89 15.93
C VAL A 439 -22.80 5.34 17.33
N LYS A 440 -22.83 6.64 17.58
CA LYS A 440 -23.31 7.22 18.84
C LYS A 440 -24.81 6.95 19.05
N ALA A 441 -25.62 7.14 18.01
CA ALA A 441 -27.07 6.89 18.08
C ALA A 441 -27.39 5.40 18.27
N LEU A 442 -26.63 4.52 17.62
CA LEU A 442 -26.76 3.08 17.78
C LEU A 442 -26.43 2.65 19.22
N ALA A 443 -25.36 3.21 19.81
CA ALA A 443 -24.94 2.93 21.20
C ALA A 443 -25.98 3.36 22.23
N ALA A 444 -26.76 4.38 21.94
CA ALA A 444 -27.86 4.81 22.84
C ALA A 444 -28.99 3.80 22.96
N VAL A 445 -29.13 2.84 22.03
CA VAL A 445 -30.20 1.84 22.02
C VAL A 445 -29.71 0.40 22.12
N ASN A 446 -28.46 0.14 21.82
CA ASN A 446 -27.85 -1.18 21.91
C ASN A 446 -26.34 -1.06 22.30
N PRO A 447 -25.95 -1.56 23.49
CA PRO A 447 -24.56 -1.48 23.96
C PRO A 447 -23.62 -2.52 23.32
N ASN A 448 -24.15 -3.47 22.55
CA ASN A 448 -23.39 -4.55 21.94
C ASN A 448 -23.02 -4.23 20.50
N ILE A 449 -22.16 -3.23 20.31
CA ILE A 449 -21.70 -2.81 19.00
C ILE A 449 -20.34 -3.41 18.68
N ILE A 450 -20.22 -4.00 17.51
CA ILE A 450 -18.99 -4.40 16.86
C ILE A 450 -18.84 -3.54 15.62
N SER A 451 -17.80 -2.73 15.54
CA SER A 451 -17.54 -1.92 14.34
C SER A 451 -16.52 -2.58 13.44
N VAL A 452 -16.83 -2.60 12.16
CA VAL A 452 -15.96 -3.08 11.07
C VAL A 452 -15.62 -1.90 10.19
N VAL A 453 -14.33 -1.57 10.11
CA VAL A 453 -13.82 -0.44 9.33
C VAL A 453 -13.34 -0.93 7.96
N ILE A 454 -13.93 -0.44 6.89
CA ILE A 454 -13.57 -0.73 5.50
C ILE A 454 -12.90 0.52 4.92
N SER A 455 -11.57 0.55 4.94
CA SER A 455 -10.78 1.68 4.43
C SER A 455 -9.42 1.22 3.91
N GLY A 456 -8.81 1.98 3.02
CA GLY A 456 -7.47 1.73 2.50
C GLY A 456 -6.37 2.33 3.36
N GLY A 457 -6.65 3.44 4.05
CA GLY A 457 -5.74 4.18 4.93
C GLY A 457 -6.32 4.42 6.32
N PRO A 458 -5.59 5.14 7.19
CA PRO A 458 -6.05 5.47 8.54
C PRO A 458 -7.30 6.35 8.52
N CYS A 459 -8.21 6.11 9.46
CA CYS A 459 -9.37 6.97 9.74
C CYS A 459 -9.34 7.40 11.21
N ASP A 460 -9.96 8.53 11.51
CA ASP A 460 -10.29 8.89 12.89
C ASP A 460 -11.39 7.94 13.39
N LEU A 461 -11.02 7.08 14.30
CA LEU A 461 -11.91 6.08 14.89
C LEU A 461 -12.24 6.40 16.36
N THR A 462 -12.04 7.64 16.81
CA THR A 462 -12.22 8.03 18.22
C THR A 462 -13.63 7.72 18.70
N GLU A 463 -14.66 8.14 17.96
CA GLU A 463 -16.05 7.86 18.34
C GLU A 463 -16.42 6.37 18.16
N VAL A 464 -15.95 5.74 17.08
CA VAL A 464 -16.11 4.30 16.85
C VAL A 464 -15.51 3.51 18.00
N ASN A 465 -14.26 3.84 18.39
CA ASN A 465 -13.58 3.17 19.50
C ASN A 465 -14.29 3.36 20.85
N LYS A 466 -14.85 4.54 21.08
CA LYS A 466 -15.58 4.88 22.31
C LYS A 466 -16.88 4.07 22.47
N TYR A 467 -17.63 3.91 21.39
CA TYR A 467 -18.99 3.35 21.43
C TYR A 467 -19.05 1.86 21.07
N SER A 468 -17.96 1.25 20.61
CA SER A 468 -17.94 -0.16 20.22
C SER A 468 -17.22 -1.03 21.24
N LYS A 469 -17.74 -2.22 21.52
CA LYS A 469 -17.07 -3.24 22.33
C LYS A 469 -15.92 -3.91 21.58
N ALA A 470 -16.06 -4.07 20.26
CA ALA A 470 -14.99 -4.55 19.42
C ALA A 470 -14.87 -3.67 18.15
N VAL A 471 -13.64 -3.50 17.68
CA VAL A 471 -13.33 -2.77 16.44
C VAL A 471 -12.40 -3.63 15.59
N VAL A 472 -12.78 -3.81 14.33
CA VAL A 472 -12.06 -4.64 13.35
C VAL A 472 -11.72 -3.80 12.14
N GLN A 473 -10.46 -3.75 11.74
CA GLN A 473 -10.04 -3.20 10.45
C GLN A 473 -10.14 -4.30 9.38
N GLY A 474 -11.07 -4.13 8.45
CA GLY A 474 -11.40 -5.12 7.42
C GLY A 474 -10.78 -4.83 6.05
N TRP A 475 -10.21 -3.65 5.82
CA TRP A 475 -9.55 -3.20 4.59
C TRP A 475 -10.45 -3.22 3.35
N TRP A 476 -9.90 -2.94 2.19
CA TRP A 476 -10.40 -3.33 0.87
C TRP A 476 -9.76 -4.69 0.53
N ASN A 477 -10.45 -5.74 0.91
CA ASN A 477 -9.83 -7.03 1.19
C ASN A 477 -10.05 -8.10 0.11
N GLY A 478 -10.16 -7.66 -1.14
CA GLY A 478 -10.23 -8.57 -2.28
C GLY A 478 -11.59 -9.26 -2.44
N LEU A 479 -11.66 -10.14 -3.44
CA LEU A 479 -12.94 -10.78 -3.83
C LEU A 479 -13.55 -11.68 -2.75
N GLU A 480 -12.73 -12.21 -1.82
CA GLU A 480 -13.15 -13.07 -0.71
C GLU A 480 -13.18 -12.33 0.65
N GLY A 481 -13.00 -11.00 0.63
CA GLY A 481 -12.87 -10.19 1.85
C GLY A 481 -14.03 -10.35 2.83
N GLY A 482 -15.27 -10.44 2.33
CA GLY A 482 -16.45 -10.66 3.17
C GLY A 482 -16.47 -12.03 3.86
N ASN A 483 -16.10 -13.09 3.15
CA ASN A 483 -16.00 -14.43 3.75
C ASN A 483 -14.89 -14.50 4.79
N ALA A 484 -13.71 -13.93 4.49
CA ALA A 484 -12.58 -13.86 5.41
C ALA A 484 -12.93 -13.09 6.69
N LEU A 485 -13.58 -11.94 6.56
CA LEU A 485 -14.08 -11.15 7.68
C LEU A 485 -15.06 -11.94 8.56
N ALA A 486 -16.02 -12.63 7.94
CA ALA A 486 -17.01 -13.41 8.66
C ALA A 486 -16.40 -14.62 9.38
N ASP A 487 -15.43 -15.31 8.77
CA ASP A 487 -14.71 -16.42 9.41
C ASP A 487 -13.94 -15.95 10.68
N ILE A 488 -13.46 -14.69 10.69
CA ILE A 488 -12.91 -14.05 11.89
C ILE A 488 -14.03 -13.72 12.89
N ILE A 489 -15.06 -12.98 12.48
CA ILE A 489 -16.13 -12.52 13.39
C ILE A 489 -16.82 -13.69 14.12
N TYR A 490 -17.05 -14.79 13.41
CA TYR A 490 -17.67 -15.99 13.99
C TYR A 490 -16.67 -16.95 14.66
N GLY A 491 -15.38 -16.60 14.66
CA GLY A 491 -14.34 -17.33 15.42
C GLY A 491 -13.86 -18.63 14.79
N LYS A 492 -14.12 -18.86 13.52
CA LYS A 492 -13.56 -19.99 12.77
C LYS A 492 -12.03 -19.85 12.63
N ILE A 493 -11.56 -18.62 12.47
CA ILE A 493 -10.15 -18.24 12.41
C ILE A 493 -9.89 -17.17 13.49
N ALA A 494 -8.80 -17.30 14.22
CA ALA A 494 -8.35 -16.24 15.12
C ALA A 494 -7.71 -15.10 14.33
N PRO A 495 -8.05 -13.81 14.59
CA PRO A 495 -7.42 -12.68 13.94
C PRO A 495 -5.93 -12.64 14.27
N SER A 496 -5.12 -12.25 13.29
CA SER A 496 -3.67 -12.22 13.41
C SER A 496 -3.01 -11.11 12.58
N GLY A 497 -3.81 -10.28 11.90
CA GLY A 497 -3.33 -9.11 11.19
C GLY A 497 -2.74 -8.07 12.15
N LYS A 498 -1.77 -7.29 11.66
CA LYS A 498 -1.15 -6.18 12.38
C LYS A 498 -1.16 -4.92 11.52
N LEU A 499 -1.35 -3.75 12.14
CA LEU A 499 -1.37 -2.48 11.40
C LEU A 499 -0.02 -2.20 10.71
N PRO A 500 0.00 -1.91 9.41
CA PRO A 500 1.22 -1.55 8.69
C PRO A 500 1.54 -0.05 8.77
N PHE A 501 0.69 0.72 9.47
CA PHE A 501 0.87 2.15 9.71
C PHE A 501 0.11 2.57 10.97
N THR A 502 0.51 3.71 11.52
CA THR A 502 -0.07 4.33 12.70
C THR A 502 -1.45 4.92 12.40
N PHE A 503 -2.40 4.76 13.31
CA PHE A 503 -3.66 5.51 13.33
C PHE A 503 -3.52 6.69 14.30
N PRO A 504 -3.34 7.91 13.81
CA PRO A 504 -3.25 9.08 14.68
C PRO A 504 -4.62 9.41 15.30
N ILE A 505 -4.62 10.02 16.49
CA ILE A 505 -5.84 10.57 17.11
C ILE A 505 -6.26 11.82 16.34
N ARG A 506 -5.30 12.65 15.94
CA ARG A 506 -5.53 13.88 15.19
C ARG A 506 -4.57 13.96 14.02
N LEU A 507 -5.07 14.44 12.90
CA LEU A 507 -4.27 14.61 11.69
C LEU A 507 -3.10 15.58 11.90
N GLU A 508 -3.33 16.66 12.70
CA GLU A 508 -2.35 17.70 12.99
C GLU A 508 -1.14 17.18 13.78
N ASP A 509 -1.25 16.02 14.43
CA ASP A 509 -0.13 15.39 15.14
C ASP A 509 0.80 14.60 14.21
N SER A 510 0.41 14.32 12.98
CA SER A 510 1.27 13.65 11.99
C SER A 510 2.35 14.58 11.46
N PRO A 511 3.54 14.05 11.13
CA PRO A 511 4.72 14.89 10.86
C PRO A 511 4.50 15.97 9.80
N PRO A 512 3.94 15.69 8.60
CA PRO A 512 3.80 16.72 7.57
C PRO A 512 2.88 17.87 7.96
N TYR A 513 1.85 17.60 8.78
CA TYR A 513 0.94 18.62 9.30
C TYR A 513 1.55 19.39 10.48
N ALA A 514 2.15 18.68 11.42
CA ALA A 514 2.79 19.27 12.60
C ALA A 514 3.92 20.25 12.22
N LEU A 515 4.58 20.01 11.10
CA LEU A 515 5.67 20.84 10.57
C LEU A 515 5.18 21.87 9.52
N GLY A 516 3.90 21.87 9.16
CA GLY A 516 3.35 22.78 8.15
C GLY A 516 3.80 22.47 6.71
N ASN A 517 4.22 21.22 6.44
CA ASN A 517 4.72 20.77 5.13
C ASN A 517 3.61 20.26 4.21
N PHE A 518 2.41 20.01 4.75
CA PHE A 518 1.24 19.58 3.99
C PHE A 518 -0.05 20.10 4.64
N PRO A 519 -1.08 20.53 3.87
CA PRO A 519 -0.98 20.78 2.43
C PRO A 519 -0.08 21.98 2.12
N GLN A 520 0.63 21.94 1.00
CA GLN A 520 1.40 23.11 0.57
C GLN A 520 0.44 24.27 0.30
N LYS A 521 0.74 25.44 0.80
CA LYS A 521 0.00 26.66 0.48
C LYS A 521 0.26 26.99 -0.98
N ALA A 522 -0.73 26.72 -1.84
CA ALA A 522 -0.62 27.07 -3.23
C ALA A 522 -0.57 28.58 -3.39
N GLU A 523 0.49 29.11 -4.01
CA GLU A 523 0.48 30.49 -4.50
C GLU A 523 -0.55 30.66 -5.64
N VAL A 524 -0.91 29.57 -6.32
CA VAL A 524 -1.98 29.49 -7.32
C VAL A 524 -2.41 28.04 -7.55
N GLU A 525 -3.70 27.72 -7.67
CA GLU A 525 -4.23 26.41 -7.99
C GLU A 525 -3.70 25.83 -9.31
N GLY A 526 -3.03 24.66 -9.25
CA GLY A 526 -2.66 23.85 -10.42
C GLY A 526 -3.77 22.89 -10.84
N ASP A 527 -3.72 22.38 -12.09
CA ASP A 527 -4.60 21.29 -12.48
C ASP A 527 -4.10 19.93 -11.90
N LEU A 528 -5.00 18.93 -11.87
CA LEU A 528 -4.73 17.57 -11.35
C LEU A 528 -3.52 16.86 -11.99
N PHE A 529 -3.06 17.33 -13.15
CA PHE A 529 -1.97 16.75 -13.94
C PHE A 529 -0.71 17.62 -13.97
N GLY A 530 -0.69 18.75 -13.26
CA GLY A 530 0.49 19.62 -13.14
C GLY A 530 1.02 20.19 -14.46
N ASN A 531 0.17 20.30 -15.47
CA ASN A 531 0.59 20.83 -16.76
C ASN A 531 1.00 22.29 -16.64
N GLN A 532 2.30 22.56 -16.63
CA GLN A 532 2.89 23.90 -16.63
C GLN A 532 2.61 24.68 -17.92
N TYR A 533 2.09 24.01 -18.95
CA TYR A 533 1.79 24.60 -20.26
C TYR A 533 0.40 24.19 -20.72
N ARG A 534 -0.64 24.89 -20.26
CA ARG A 534 -1.84 25.02 -21.07
C ARG A 534 -1.61 26.14 -22.07
N GLN A 535 -1.50 25.79 -23.34
CA GLN A 535 -2.02 26.69 -24.37
C GLN A 535 -3.52 26.77 -24.10
N ASP A 536 -4.03 27.98 -23.84
CA ASP A 536 -5.47 28.17 -23.87
C ASP A 536 -5.99 27.84 -25.27
N ILE A 537 -7.30 27.70 -25.40
CA ILE A 537 -7.98 27.37 -26.66
C ILE A 537 -7.64 28.42 -27.77
N GLN A 538 -6.94 29.50 -27.45
CA GLN A 538 -6.52 30.60 -28.31
C GLN A 538 -4.99 30.63 -28.52
N GLY A 539 -4.25 29.62 -28.05
CA GLY A 539 -2.81 29.50 -28.29
C GLY A 539 -1.93 30.44 -27.43
N GLN A 540 -2.49 31.10 -26.44
CA GLN A 540 -1.74 32.00 -25.54
C GLN A 540 -1.06 31.22 -24.42
N ARG A 541 0.24 31.43 -24.22
CA ARG A 541 1.01 30.91 -23.08
C ARG A 541 0.55 31.61 -21.80
N ARG A 542 -0.20 30.95 -20.94
CA ARG A 542 -0.38 31.42 -19.58
C ARG A 542 0.88 31.15 -18.77
N ALA A 543 1.25 32.12 -17.90
CA ALA A 543 2.37 31.98 -16.99
C ALA A 543 2.27 30.67 -16.20
N ALA A 544 3.36 29.88 -16.21
CA ALA A 544 3.44 28.65 -15.44
C ALA A 544 3.19 28.97 -13.95
N ARG A 545 2.16 28.35 -13.41
CA ARG A 545 1.87 28.46 -11.97
C ARG A 545 2.93 27.64 -11.24
N ARG A 546 3.71 28.26 -10.39
CA ARG A 546 4.73 27.61 -9.61
C ARG A 546 4.05 26.82 -8.47
N THR A 547 4.09 25.50 -8.54
CA THR A 547 3.71 24.66 -7.39
C THR A 547 4.79 24.83 -6.32
N PRO A 548 4.43 25.06 -5.05
CA PRO A 548 5.40 25.15 -3.98
C PRO A 548 6.13 23.84 -3.76
N ASP A 549 7.33 23.92 -3.20
CA ASP A 549 8.11 22.76 -2.82
C ASP A 549 7.44 21.99 -1.66
N ALA A 550 7.53 20.65 -1.71
CA ALA A 550 7.13 19.77 -0.62
C ALA A 550 8.38 19.38 0.19
N HIS A 551 8.56 20.05 1.32
CA HIS A 551 9.70 19.76 2.19
C HIS A 551 9.46 18.52 3.05
N TYR A 552 10.38 17.57 3.02
CA TYR A 552 10.37 16.37 3.86
C TYR A 552 11.25 16.60 5.10
N SER A 553 10.98 17.70 5.81
CA SER A 553 11.81 18.17 6.93
C SER A 553 11.64 17.39 8.23
N GLU A 554 10.73 16.43 8.27
CA GLU A 554 10.67 15.41 9.33
C GLU A 554 11.86 14.45 9.30
N GLY A 555 12.58 14.37 8.17
CA GLY A 555 13.72 13.50 7.99
C GLY A 555 13.34 12.02 8.21
N MET A 556 14.10 11.33 9.03
CA MET A 556 13.88 9.92 9.37
C MET A 556 12.60 9.64 10.16
N LEU A 557 11.93 10.69 10.67
CA LEU A 557 10.80 10.56 11.59
C LEU A 557 9.46 10.46 10.85
N VAL A 558 9.26 9.39 10.09
CA VAL A 558 8.00 9.07 9.38
C VAL A 558 7.19 8.05 10.19
N GLY A 559 5.86 8.22 10.22
CA GLY A 559 4.96 7.28 10.89
C GLY A 559 5.28 7.12 12.39
N TYR A 560 5.28 5.86 12.87
CA TYR A 560 5.55 5.56 14.28
C TYR A 560 6.89 6.12 14.78
N ARG A 561 7.89 6.25 13.91
CA ARG A 561 9.18 6.85 14.29
C ARG A 561 9.00 8.27 14.84
N TRP A 562 8.08 9.05 14.25
CA TRP A 562 7.72 10.36 14.74
C TRP A 562 6.95 10.31 16.05
N PHE A 563 5.88 9.51 16.09
CA PHE A 563 5.00 9.46 17.26
C PHE A 563 5.74 8.96 18.49
N ASP A 564 6.56 7.92 18.36
CA ASP A 564 7.37 7.37 19.46
C ASP A 564 8.46 8.35 19.91
N THR A 565 9.22 8.95 18.97
CA THR A 565 10.30 9.90 19.30
C THR A 565 9.77 11.19 19.91
N LYS A 566 8.62 11.69 19.44
CA LYS A 566 7.99 12.90 19.96
C LYS A 566 7.01 12.62 21.13
N GLN A 567 6.89 11.37 21.55
CA GLN A 567 6.01 10.92 22.64
C GLN A 567 4.56 11.41 22.43
N LYS A 568 4.09 11.38 21.18
CA LYS A 568 2.73 11.76 20.83
C LYS A 568 1.78 10.57 20.96
N PRO A 569 0.62 10.73 21.60
CA PRO A 569 -0.35 9.65 21.70
C PRO A 569 -0.95 9.34 20.32
N VAL A 570 -1.24 8.06 20.10
CA VAL A 570 -1.90 7.55 18.91
C VAL A 570 -3.13 6.74 19.29
N LEU A 571 -4.09 6.60 18.41
CA LEU A 571 -5.26 5.75 18.66
C LEU A 571 -4.86 4.27 18.60
N TYR A 572 -4.09 3.91 17.56
CA TYR A 572 -3.49 2.58 17.42
C TYR A 572 -2.08 2.70 16.84
N ALA A 573 -1.13 2.03 17.47
CA ALA A 573 0.27 2.08 17.10
C ALA A 573 0.57 1.21 15.86
N PHE A 574 1.68 1.50 15.20
CA PHE A 574 2.27 0.61 14.19
C PHE A 574 2.49 -0.79 14.75
N GLY A 575 2.11 -1.81 13.99
CA GLY A 575 2.21 -3.21 14.41
C GLY A 575 1.09 -3.68 15.35
N HIS A 576 0.17 -2.78 15.78
CA HIS A 576 -0.93 -3.17 16.67
C HIS A 576 -1.91 -4.14 15.99
N GLY A 577 -2.35 -5.13 16.75
CA GLY A 577 -3.39 -6.09 16.39
C GLY A 577 -3.53 -7.13 17.49
N LEU A 578 -4.76 -7.41 17.87
CA LEU A 578 -5.13 -8.38 18.90
C LEU A 578 -5.47 -9.74 18.27
N SER A 579 -5.50 -10.78 19.12
CA SER A 579 -6.02 -12.09 18.76
C SER A 579 -7.13 -12.50 19.72
N TYR A 580 -7.73 -13.69 19.50
CA TYR A 580 -8.69 -14.29 20.46
C TYR A 580 -8.00 -15.02 21.61
N VAL A 581 -6.69 -15.10 21.56
CA VAL A 581 -5.84 -15.67 22.60
C VAL A 581 -4.76 -14.69 22.99
N ASP A 582 -4.25 -14.82 24.22
CA ASP A 582 -3.09 -14.09 24.68
C ASP A 582 -1.81 -14.87 24.36
N PHE A 583 -0.72 -14.15 24.07
CA PHE A 583 0.60 -14.71 23.86
C PHE A 583 1.56 -14.29 24.95
N GLY A 584 2.23 -15.26 25.56
CA GLY A 584 3.31 -15.03 26.52
C GLY A 584 4.67 -14.96 25.80
N TYR A 585 5.48 -13.98 26.13
CA TYR A 585 6.85 -13.80 25.64
C TYR A 585 7.81 -14.01 26.80
N ALA A 586 8.84 -14.85 26.62
CA ALA A 586 9.80 -15.14 27.68
C ALA A 586 11.18 -15.51 27.11
N ASN A 587 12.18 -15.57 27.99
CA ASN A 587 13.52 -16.10 27.73
C ASN A 587 14.23 -15.50 26.51
N LEU A 588 14.19 -14.17 26.38
CA LEU A 588 14.89 -13.43 25.34
C LEU A 588 16.40 -13.56 25.52
N GLN A 589 17.09 -13.94 24.47
CA GLN A 589 18.55 -14.10 24.48
C GLN A 589 19.13 -13.67 23.13
N ALA A 590 20.13 -12.78 23.17
CA ALA A 590 21.02 -12.53 22.03
C ALA A 590 22.12 -13.59 22.02
N ASN A 591 22.56 -14.03 20.84
CA ASN A 591 23.58 -15.06 20.70
C ASN A 591 25.01 -14.60 21.06
N LYS A 592 25.24 -13.27 21.09
CA LYS A 592 26.48 -12.62 21.52
C LYS A 592 26.17 -11.31 22.24
N ALA A 593 27.10 -10.80 23.05
CA ALA A 593 26.97 -9.48 23.65
C ALA A 593 27.56 -8.35 22.77
N SER A 594 28.41 -8.68 21.79
CA SER A 594 29.04 -7.72 20.91
C SER A 594 29.19 -8.24 19.49
N TYR A 595 29.01 -7.36 18.50
CA TYR A 595 28.94 -7.68 17.07
C TYR A 595 29.81 -6.76 16.24
N LYS A 596 30.34 -7.29 15.14
CA LYS A 596 31.15 -6.56 14.14
C LYS A 596 30.28 -6.36 12.86
N LYS A 597 30.78 -5.54 11.94
CA LYS A 597 30.14 -5.14 10.68
C LYS A 597 29.49 -6.28 9.89
N ASP A 598 30.13 -7.44 9.82
CA ASP A 598 29.69 -8.58 9.00
C ASP A 598 28.95 -9.66 9.81
N ASP A 599 28.69 -9.40 11.08
CA ASP A 599 27.94 -10.31 11.95
C ASP A 599 26.43 -10.25 11.69
N VAL A 600 25.72 -11.28 12.17
CA VAL A 600 24.26 -11.33 12.26
C VAL A 600 23.89 -11.40 13.75
N ILE A 601 23.10 -10.44 14.21
CA ILE A 601 22.51 -10.47 15.54
C ILE A 601 21.38 -11.49 15.50
N LYS A 602 21.48 -12.58 16.27
CA LYS A 602 20.42 -13.58 16.42
C LYS A 602 19.80 -13.44 17.79
N VAL A 603 18.50 -13.19 17.81
CA VAL A 603 17.73 -13.02 19.03
C VAL A 603 16.67 -14.11 19.11
N SER A 604 16.71 -14.89 20.18
CA SER A 604 15.77 -15.99 20.37
C SER A 604 14.91 -15.78 21.62
N LEU A 605 13.64 -16.14 21.54
CA LEU A 605 12.67 -16.07 22.64
C LEU A 605 11.70 -17.24 22.58
N ASP A 606 11.01 -17.47 23.70
CA ASP A 606 9.91 -18.43 23.79
C ASP A 606 8.58 -17.69 23.63
N LEU A 607 7.77 -18.11 22.66
CA LEU A 607 6.43 -17.62 22.40
C LEU A 607 5.42 -18.69 22.80
N THR A 608 4.57 -18.41 23.79
CA THR A 608 3.56 -19.33 24.31
C THR A 608 2.16 -18.84 23.95
N ASN A 609 1.35 -19.70 23.34
CA ASN A 609 -0.08 -19.47 23.20
C ASN A 609 -0.77 -19.86 24.50
N GLN A 610 -1.33 -18.88 25.22
CA GLN A 610 -1.98 -19.07 26.53
C GLN A 610 -3.48 -19.36 26.40
N GLY A 611 -4.00 -19.50 25.18
CA GLY A 611 -5.42 -19.72 24.92
C GLY A 611 -5.78 -21.17 24.62
N ASP A 612 -7.03 -21.35 24.21
CA ASP A 612 -7.70 -22.63 23.98
C ASP A 612 -7.77 -23.06 22.50
N ARG A 613 -7.24 -22.25 21.59
CA ARG A 613 -7.26 -22.49 20.14
C ARG A 613 -5.91 -22.16 19.51
N GLU A 614 -5.66 -22.72 18.32
CA GLU A 614 -4.51 -22.34 17.51
C GLU A 614 -4.66 -20.89 17.04
N ALA A 615 -3.57 -20.13 17.09
CA ALA A 615 -3.52 -18.76 16.62
C ALA A 615 -2.12 -18.41 16.11
N GLU A 616 -2.04 -17.33 15.31
CA GLU A 616 -0.76 -16.80 14.83
C GLU A 616 -0.46 -15.47 15.54
N GLU A 617 0.82 -15.27 15.83
CA GLU A 617 1.35 -13.99 16.34
C GLU A 617 2.44 -13.49 15.39
N VAL A 618 2.60 -12.17 15.31
CA VAL A 618 3.72 -11.52 14.63
C VAL A 618 4.67 -10.97 15.68
N VAL A 619 5.76 -11.69 15.89
CA VAL A 619 6.84 -11.24 16.77
C VAL A 619 7.64 -10.18 16.06
N GLN A 620 7.77 -8.98 16.65
CA GLN A 620 8.43 -7.81 16.10
C GLN A 620 9.65 -7.46 16.92
N LEU A 621 10.77 -7.17 16.25
CA LEU A 621 12.01 -6.72 16.88
C LEU A 621 12.36 -5.32 16.41
N TYR A 622 12.47 -4.43 17.36
CA TYR A 622 12.90 -3.06 17.17
C TYR A 622 14.29 -2.85 17.76
N VAL A 623 15.05 -1.96 17.16
CA VAL A 623 16.38 -1.55 17.66
C VAL A 623 16.30 -0.12 18.12
N HIS A 624 16.67 0.13 19.38
CA HIS A 624 16.85 1.43 20.00
C HIS A 624 18.33 1.70 20.23
N ARG A 625 18.82 2.89 19.84
CA ARG A 625 20.16 3.35 20.14
C ARG A 625 20.17 4.16 21.44
N THR A 626 20.85 3.66 22.47
CA THR A 626 20.90 4.31 23.77
C THR A 626 21.88 5.49 23.85
N ASP A 627 22.78 5.61 22.86
CA ASP A 627 23.86 6.60 22.79
C ASP A 627 23.60 7.74 21.79
N ASN A 628 22.33 7.93 21.40
CA ASN A 628 21.99 8.83 20.32
C ASN A 628 21.62 10.23 20.79
N ALA A 629 22.40 11.25 20.38
CA ALA A 629 22.15 12.66 20.61
C ALA A 629 21.50 13.38 19.41
N ASP A 630 21.30 12.69 18.29
CA ASP A 630 20.72 13.27 17.09
C ASP A 630 19.18 13.31 17.18
N LYS A 631 18.61 14.51 17.19
CA LYS A 631 17.16 14.75 17.27
C LYS A 631 16.34 14.20 16.09
N PHE A 632 16.97 13.86 14.97
CA PHE A 632 16.36 13.24 13.79
C PHE A 632 16.56 11.73 13.76
N TRP A 633 17.26 11.14 14.73
CA TRP A 633 17.33 9.70 14.85
C TRP A 633 16.05 9.18 15.53
N PRO A 634 15.38 8.19 14.98
CA PRO A 634 14.16 7.66 15.59
C PRO A 634 14.46 6.97 16.93
N GLU A 635 13.49 7.04 17.85
CA GLU A 635 13.54 6.36 19.15
C GLU A 635 13.82 4.86 18.98
N LYS A 636 13.17 4.25 17.99
CA LYS A 636 13.38 2.85 17.61
C LYS A 636 13.02 2.60 16.16
N GLU A 637 13.57 1.52 15.61
CA GLU A 637 13.32 1.10 14.24
C GLU A 637 13.04 -0.40 14.16
N LEU A 638 12.04 -0.80 13.40
CA LEU A 638 11.79 -2.20 13.06
C LEU A 638 12.96 -2.75 12.25
N LYS A 639 13.56 -3.87 12.70
CA LYS A 639 14.68 -4.52 12.01
C LYS A 639 14.49 -6.03 11.79
N ALA A 640 13.48 -6.63 12.43
CA ALA A 640 13.06 -7.99 12.11
C ALA A 640 11.63 -8.24 12.54
N PHE A 641 10.95 -9.16 11.88
CA PHE A 641 9.65 -9.70 12.30
C PHE A 641 9.49 -11.13 11.83
N GLN A 642 8.63 -11.87 12.50
CA GLN A 642 8.26 -13.23 12.09
C GLN A 642 6.82 -13.55 12.50
N ARG A 643 6.01 -13.99 11.54
CA ARG A 643 4.69 -14.58 11.81
C ARG A 643 4.86 -16.03 12.24
N VAL A 644 4.25 -16.39 13.36
CA VAL A 644 4.43 -17.71 14.00
C VAL A 644 3.06 -18.28 14.42
N GLY A 645 2.67 -19.41 13.85
CA GLY A 645 1.50 -20.17 14.32
C GLY A 645 1.84 -21.01 15.54
N VAL A 646 1.03 -20.94 16.60
CA VAL A 646 1.22 -21.67 17.85
C VAL A 646 -0.08 -22.34 18.25
N LYS A 647 -0.06 -23.68 18.46
CA LYS A 647 -1.24 -24.41 18.93
C LYS A 647 -1.58 -24.04 20.38
N ALA A 648 -2.83 -24.30 20.77
CA ALA A 648 -3.32 -24.04 22.12
C ALA A 648 -2.38 -24.61 23.20
N GLY A 649 -2.01 -23.79 24.17
CA GLY A 649 -1.14 -24.17 25.30
C GLY A 649 0.32 -24.51 24.94
N GLN A 650 0.72 -24.40 23.68
CA GLN A 650 2.09 -24.74 23.25
C GLN A 650 3.02 -23.52 23.30
N THR A 651 4.31 -23.82 23.48
CA THR A 651 5.40 -22.85 23.37
C THR A 651 6.25 -23.20 22.13
N LYS A 652 6.64 -22.17 21.38
CA LYS A 652 7.59 -22.28 20.28
C LYS A 652 8.80 -21.39 20.51
N ARG A 653 10.00 -21.89 20.24
CA ARG A 653 11.21 -21.08 20.16
C ARG A 653 11.21 -20.30 18.85
N VAL A 654 11.29 -18.98 18.93
CA VAL A 654 11.36 -18.05 17.79
C VAL A 654 12.75 -17.45 17.73
N THR A 655 13.33 -17.35 16.54
CA THR A 655 14.64 -16.71 16.35
C THR A 655 14.56 -15.67 15.25
N LEU A 656 14.76 -14.42 15.62
CA LEU A 656 14.86 -13.28 14.72
C LEU A 656 16.30 -13.00 14.37
N GLN A 657 16.57 -12.50 13.17
CA GLN A 657 17.90 -12.22 12.68
C GLN A 657 17.98 -10.79 12.14
N VAL A 658 19.00 -10.04 12.56
CA VAL A 658 19.31 -8.71 12.08
C VAL A 658 20.75 -8.70 11.61
N PRO A 659 21.01 -8.68 10.30
CA PRO A 659 22.37 -8.41 9.80
C PRO A 659 22.84 -7.05 10.30
N VAL A 660 24.06 -6.97 10.80
CA VAL A 660 24.61 -5.69 11.30
C VAL A 660 24.65 -4.63 10.18
N SER A 661 24.75 -5.06 8.93
CA SER A 661 24.63 -4.19 7.76
C SER A 661 23.30 -3.43 7.68
N GLU A 662 22.21 -3.94 8.27
CA GLU A 662 20.90 -3.26 8.34
C GLU A 662 20.84 -2.14 9.39
N LEU A 663 21.91 -1.96 10.18
CA LEU A 663 22.07 -0.91 11.18
C LEU A 663 22.92 0.26 10.67
N ARG A 664 23.37 0.22 9.41
CA ARG A 664 24.07 1.32 8.75
C ARG A 664 23.14 2.50 8.52
N HIS A 665 23.72 3.68 8.51
CA HIS A 665 23.08 4.92 8.12
C HIS A 665 23.89 5.56 6.98
N TRP A 666 23.24 6.45 6.24
CA TRP A 666 23.93 7.22 5.22
C TRP A 666 24.65 8.41 5.87
N ASP A 667 25.96 8.46 5.72
CA ASP A 667 26.79 9.62 6.13
C ASP A 667 26.83 10.61 4.97
N GLU A 668 26.12 11.71 5.10
CA GLU A 668 26.05 12.74 4.05
C GLU A 668 27.40 13.45 3.83
N ALA A 669 28.22 13.56 4.86
CA ALA A 669 29.51 14.22 4.75
C ALA A 669 30.54 13.36 3.99
N ALA A 670 30.49 12.05 4.20
CA ALA A 670 31.34 11.09 3.51
C ALA A 670 30.74 10.61 2.16
N GLY A 671 29.41 10.75 1.96
CA GLY A 671 28.70 10.23 0.79
C GLY A 671 28.69 8.70 0.72
N GLU A 672 28.65 8.01 1.87
CA GLU A 672 28.69 6.54 1.94
C GLU A 672 27.88 5.98 3.10
N TRP A 673 27.64 4.67 3.05
CA TRP A 673 27.00 3.93 4.15
C TRP A 673 27.99 3.70 5.29
N ALA A 674 27.71 4.25 6.46
CA ALA A 674 28.51 4.13 7.67
C ALA A 674 27.82 3.26 8.73
N LEU A 675 28.62 2.55 9.54
CA LEU A 675 28.13 1.84 10.72
C LEU A 675 28.56 2.60 11.98
N LYS A 676 27.57 3.11 12.72
CA LYS A 676 27.84 3.76 14.01
C LYS A 676 28.00 2.68 15.08
N SER A 677 29.19 2.60 15.68
CA SER A 677 29.45 1.77 16.86
C SER A 677 28.69 2.29 18.08
N GLY A 678 28.41 1.45 19.06
CA GLY A 678 27.76 1.85 20.30
C GLY A 678 26.78 0.80 20.87
N GLN A 679 26.10 1.19 21.94
CA GLN A 679 25.16 0.34 22.66
C GLN A 679 23.78 0.37 22.00
N LEU A 680 23.21 -0.81 21.84
CA LEU A 680 21.86 -1.00 21.29
C LEU A 680 20.99 -1.75 22.30
N GLU A 681 19.75 -1.37 22.38
CA GLU A 681 18.70 -2.14 23.04
C GLU A 681 17.82 -2.80 21.99
N LEU A 682 17.70 -4.12 22.06
CA LEU A 682 16.85 -4.94 21.21
C LEU A 682 15.50 -5.10 21.92
N LEU A 683 14.47 -4.49 21.37
CA LEU A 683 13.12 -4.45 21.93
C LEU A 683 12.22 -5.43 21.18
N VAL A 684 11.61 -6.40 21.87
CA VAL A 684 10.75 -7.41 21.24
C VAL A 684 9.35 -7.34 21.80
N GLY A 685 8.36 -7.38 20.91
CA GLY A 685 6.95 -7.34 21.28
C GLY A 685 5.99 -7.56 20.12
N GLY A 686 4.73 -7.18 20.34
CA GLY A 686 3.64 -7.35 19.37
C GLY A 686 3.27 -6.06 18.60
N SER A 687 3.85 -4.91 18.96
CA SER A 687 3.66 -3.61 18.32
C SER A 687 4.74 -2.61 18.77
N SER A 688 4.82 -1.45 18.11
CA SER A 688 5.81 -0.42 18.45
C SER A 688 5.63 0.11 19.87
N ASP A 689 4.40 0.23 20.37
CA ASP A 689 4.07 0.69 21.73
C ASP A 689 4.06 -0.41 22.80
N LYS A 690 4.11 -1.69 22.40
CA LYS A 690 4.08 -2.86 23.31
C LYS A 690 5.30 -3.75 23.11
N THR A 691 6.46 -3.22 23.49
CA THR A 691 7.68 -4.00 23.62
C THR A 691 7.69 -4.67 25.01
N ILE A 692 7.79 -6.00 25.02
CA ILE A 692 7.58 -6.82 26.22
C ILE A 692 8.90 -7.26 26.83
N LEU A 693 9.89 -7.54 25.98
CA LEU A 693 11.22 -8.00 26.37
C LEU A 693 12.29 -7.10 25.77
N SER A 694 13.42 -6.95 26.47
CA SER A 694 14.58 -6.26 25.94
C SER A 694 15.91 -6.99 26.25
N ALA A 695 16.91 -6.74 25.40
CA ALA A 695 18.28 -7.22 25.57
C ALA A 695 19.28 -6.17 25.10
N GLN A 696 20.36 -5.98 25.86
CA GLN A 696 21.44 -5.05 25.50
C GLN A 696 22.52 -5.75 24.70
N VAL A 697 22.99 -5.10 23.64
CA VAL A 697 24.11 -5.56 22.81
C VAL A 697 24.96 -4.39 22.36
N GLU A 698 26.21 -4.65 21.97
CA GLU A 698 27.14 -3.65 21.47
C GLU A 698 27.48 -3.92 19.98
N VAL A 699 27.56 -2.87 19.17
CA VAL A 699 28.14 -2.91 17.82
C VAL A 699 29.50 -2.21 17.85
N LYS A 700 30.56 -2.87 17.30
CA LYS A 700 31.93 -2.39 17.26
C LYS A 700 32.39 -2.05 15.86
#